data_12476339190ac3181b147e52f5e333b7
#
_entry.id   12476339190ac3181b147e52f5e333b7
#
_cell.length_a   1.000
_cell.length_b   1.000
_cell.length_c   1.000
_cell.angle_alpha   90.00
_cell.angle_beta   90.00
_cell.angle_gamma   90.00
#
_symmetry.space_group_name_H-M   'P 1'
#
loop_
_entity.id
_entity.type
_entity.pdbx_description
1 polymer ?
#
loop_
_entity_poly.entity_id
_entity_poly.type
_entity_poly.pdbx_seq_one_letter_code
_entity_poly.pdbx_strand_id
1 'polypeptide(L)'
;MMSKSIGRACAMLLATAGFSVTLLALPAAADEPLKSETPASFVPRVDTFDYVERQVMISMRDGVQLKTVILIPRGAHRAPILLTRTPYGATDRISKTGSAHLSALIDSNDVADDAVVNGGYIRVLQDVRGKHDSQGDYDMNRPLQGPLNSTGVDHATDTYDTIDWLVKNVPESNGKVGILGISYDGFTSLMALVHPHPALRAAVPINAMVDGWMGDDWFHNGAFRQDSMRYIHDQEATRDSSVKWWSDHYDDYDTWMAAGSVSEMARLHGLEQTGFAGKIMNHPAYDAFWQAQAVDKILGAQGVTVPVMLVHSLWDQEDIYGNIAVYKAIKPQDTDNSKVFLVLGPWFHHQERLDGSAVGDIKFGSDTAQYFRLHLLRPFLDHFLKDDAPPLELAPVNAFETGTNRWLALPSWPSGCAAGCAIAHQHLYLQAGGTLSYAAPAAGARDFDTYVADPAKPVPYLTRPIHIEGDAGETSWQTWLVSDQRNAAARTDVLSFTTAALKEPVKISGQPMANLVASTTGTDGDFVVKLIDVYPDEVGREPAMGGYQLMVSADILRGRYRDSFSNPTPIPADKLQVFRFALPTANHVFLPGHRIMVQVQSSWFPIYDRNPQTYVENIFFAKPADYKKATIKIFESGPNPSFVDLPVVSAEAPHPGR
;
A
#
# COMPACT_ATOMS: atom_id res chain seq x y z
N MET A 1 -36.63 -48.83 20.18
CA MET A 1 -36.57 -50.28 20.34
C MET A 1 -35.42 -50.54 21.33
N MET A 2 -35.69 -50.67 22.64
CA MET A 2 -35.99 -51.91 23.37
C MET A 2 -34.95 -52.97 23.04
N SER A 3 -34.12 -53.50 24.00
CA SER A 3 -34.49 -54.40 25.07
C SER A 3 -33.26 -54.66 25.96
N LYS A 4 -33.30 -54.44 27.29
CA LYS A 4 -33.50 -55.41 28.38
C LYS A 4 -32.43 -56.53 28.45
N SER A 5 -31.55 -56.47 29.44
CA SER A 5 -31.54 -57.08 30.78
C SER A 5 -31.43 -58.59 30.81
N ILE A 6 -30.57 -59.13 31.66
CA ILE A 6 -30.87 -60.13 32.67
C ILE A 6 -29.58 -60.46 33.46
N GLY A 7 -29.69 -60.34 34.76
CA GLY A 7 -28.71 -60.72 35.73
C GLY A 7 -28.82 -62.18 36.16
N ARG A 8 -27.82 -62.66 36.85
CA ARG A 8 -27.92 -63.78 37.76
C ARG A 8 -26.97 -63.63 38.95
N ALA A 9 -27.55 -63.58 40.10
CA ALA A 9 -26.88 -63.75 41.36
C ALA A 9 -26.50 -65.23 41.59
N CYS A 10 -25.38 -65.45 42.22
CA CYS A 10 -25.14 -66.70 42.97
C CYS A 10 -24.37 -66.34 44.25
N ALA A 11 -25.06 -66.56 45.35
CA ALA A 11 -24.44 -66.52 46.67
C ALA A 11 -23.88 -67.93 46.99
N MET A 12 -22.76 -68.00 47.68
CA MET A 12 -22.50 -69.02 48.71
C MET A 12 -21.19 -68.75 49.47
N LEU A 13 -21.41 -68.51 50.73
CA LEU A 13 -20.85 -69.17 51.93
C LEU A 13 -19.42 -68.88 52.39
N LEU A 14 -19.45 -68.33 53.58
CA LEU A 14 -18.42 -68.13 54.58
C LEU A 14 -17.39 -69.28 54.78
N ALA A 15 -16.13 -68.83 54.94
CA ALA A 15 -15.16 -69.44 55.80
C ALA A 15 -14.33 -68.34 56.50
N THR A 16 -14.51 -68.18 57.77
CA THR A 16 -13.76 -67.28 58.65
C THR A 16 -12.38 -67.91 58.93
N ALA A 17 -11.31 -67.19 58.42
CA ALA A 17 -9.98 -67.36 58.98
C ALA A 17 -9.49 -65.97 59.38
N GLY A 18 -9.36 -65.78 60.70
CA GLY A 18 -8.82 -64.56 61.23
C GLY A 18 -7.34 -64.39 60.91
N PHE A 19 -7.04 -63.39 60.10
CA PHE A 19 -5.66 -62.89 59.96
C PHE A 19 -5.64 -61.48 60.51
N SER A 20 -4.97 -61.31 61.66
CA SER A 20 -4.62 -59.98 62.18
C SER A 20 -3.66 -59.30 61.25
N VAL A 21 -4.17 -58.42 60.39
CA VAL A 21 -3.32 -57.53 59.58
C VAL A 21 -2.98 -56.35 60.48
N THR A 22 -1.75 -56.31 60.90
CA THR A 22 -1.14 -55.12 61.49
C THR A 22 -1.01 -54.12 60.36
N LEU A 23 -1.88 -53.10 60.31
CA LEU A 23 -1.71 -51.96 59.46
C LEU A 23 -0.46 -51.22 59.94
N LEU A 24 0.62 -51.42 59.22
CA LEU A 24 1.74 -50.44 59.24
C LEU A 24 1.21 -49.18 58.57
N ALA A 25 0.93 -48.15 59.41
CA ALA A 25 0.67 -46.80 58.89
C ALA A 25 1.96 -46.35 58.19
N LEU A 26 1.92 -46.33 56.84
CA LEU A 26 2.88 -45.59 56.05
C LEU A 26 2.81 -44.11 56.52
N PRO A 27 3.94 -43.48 56.81
CA PRO A 27 3.91 -42.05 57.12
C PRO A 27 3.24 -41.34 55.94
N ALA A 28 2.26 -40.52 56.24
CA ALA A 28 1.70 -39.61 55.24
C ALA A 28 2.88 -38.82 54.65
N ALA A 29 3.14 -39.03 53.35
CA ALA A 29 4.04 -38.15 52.65
C ALA A 29 3.49 -36.75 52.83
N ALA A 30 4.24 -35.91 53.51
CA ALA A 30 3.94 -34.48 53.59
C ALA A 30 3.72 -34.01 52.15
N ASP A 31 2.58 -33.41 51.86
CA ASP A 31 2.31 -32.74 50.59
C ASP A 31 3.37 -31.67 50.42
N GLU A 32 4.51 -32.00 49.75
CA GLU A 32 5.42 -30.97 49.27
C GLU A 32 4.59 -30.18 48.23
N PRO A 33 4.50 -28.85 48.40
CA PRO A 33 3.77 -28.05 47.45
C PRO A 33 4.42 -28.25 46.06
N LEU A 34 3.58 -28.48 45.05
CA LEU A 34 4.06 -28.56 43.66
C LEU A 34 4.86 -27.32 43.35
N LYS A 35 6.11 -27.52 42.95
CA LYS A 35 6.98 -26.43 42.52
C LYS A 35 6.65 -26.08 41.07
N SER A 36 6.71 -24.79 40.73
CA SER A 36 6.59 -24.37 39.33
C SER A 36 7.68 -25.05 38.51
N GLU A 37 7.29 -25.68 37.38
CA GLU A 37 8.21 -26.22 36.40
C GLU A 37 8.78 -25.13 35.47
N THR A 38 8.14 -23.93 35.47
CA THR A 38 8.62 -22.76 34.76
C THR A 38 9.68 -22.04 35.62
N PRO A 39 10.93 -21.88 35.14
CA PRO A 39 11.95 -21.16 35.87
C PRO A 39 11.60 -19.67 35.97
N ALA A 40 12.05 -19.02 37.03
CA ALA A 40 11.89 -17.57 37.20
C ALA A 40 12.65 -16.78 36.09
N SER A 41 13.69 -17.38 35.54
CA SER A 41 14.44 -16.85 34.41
C SER A 41 14.94 -18.01 33.55
N PHE A 42 14.69 -17.94 32.25
CA PHE A 42 15.17 -18.92 31.29
C PHE A 42 16.17 -18.25 30.33
N VAL A 43 17.36 -18.81 30.21
CA VAL A 43 18.38 -18.33 29.29
C VAL A 43 18.67 -19.43 28.26
N PRO A 44 18.25 -19.25 26.99
CA PRO A 44 18.55 -20.23 25.95
C PRO A 44 20.05 -20.25 25.60
N ARG A 45 20.52 -21.39 25.09
CA ARG A 45 21.87 -21.49 24.50
C ARG A 45 21.80 -21.07 23.04
N VAL A 46 22.60 -20.06 22.67
CA VAL A 46 22.62 -19.46 21.33
C VAL A 46 23.98 -19.65 20.63
N ASP A 47 24.78 -20.65 21.06
CA ASP A 47 26.15 -20.89 20.56
C ASP A 47 26.14 -21.26 19.05
N THR A 48 25.06 -21.87 18.58
CA THR A 48 24.88 -22.33 17.19
C THR A 48 24.29 -21.25 16.27
N PHE A 49 23.85 -20.11 16.81
CA PHE A 49 23.28 -19.04 16.01
C PHE A 49 24.37 -18.37 15.18
N ASP A 50 24.07 -18.06 13.91
CA ASP A 50 24.98 -17.31 13.03
C ASP A 50 24.86 -15.80 13.20
N TYR A 51 24.07 -15.35 14.17
CA TYR A 51 23.88 -13.94 14.54
C TYR A 51 23.88 -13.77 16.07
N VAL A 52 23.99 -12.51 16.50
CA VAL A 52 23.78 -12.06 17.87
C VAL A 52 22.58 -11.12 17.88
N GLU A 53 21.60 -11.42 18.72
CA GLU A 53 20.47 -10.54 18.98
C GLU A 53 20.73 -9.68 20.21
N ARG A 54 20.49 -8.37 20.10
CA ARG A 54 20.49 -7.44 21.23
C ARG A 54 19.16 -6.70 21.25
N GLN A 55 18.45 -6.75 22.37
CA GLN A 55 17.26 -5.97 22.61
C GLN A 55 17.59 -4.84 23.59
N VAL A 56 17.34 -3.61 23.20
CA VAL A 56 17.68 -2.43 23.99
C VAL A 56 16.56 -1.41 23.99
N MET A 57 16.51 -0.59 25.03
CA MET A 57 15.65 0.58 25.11
C MET A 57 16.53 1.81 24.82
N ILE A 58 16.33 2.47 23.69
CA ILE A 58 17.09 3.67 23.33
C ILE A 58 16.36 4.91 23.83
N SER A 59 17.04 5.72 24.64
CA SER A 59 16.47 6.96 25.18
C SER A 59 16.52 8.07 24.12
N MET A 60 15.36 8.66 23.86
CA MET A 60 15.20 9.85 23.02
C MET A 60 15.51 11.12 23.81
N ARG A 61 15.64 12.26 23.13
CA ARG A 61 16.00 13.57 23.73
C ARG A 61 15.04 14.06 24.84
N ASP A 62 13.80 13.60 24.83
CA ASP A 62 12.78 13.89 25.84
C ASP A 62 12.73 12.85 26.99
N GLY A 63 13.63 11.86 26.99
CA GLY A 63 13.71 10.79 27.99
C GLY A 63 12.79 9.59 27.73
N VAL A 64 11.93 9.63 26.71
CA VAL A 64 11.14 8.48 26.28
C VAL A 64 12.07 7.41 25.70
N GLN A 65 11.79 6.14 26.00
CA GLN A 65 12.61 5.02 25.56
C GLN A 65 11.89 4.22 24.47
N LEU A 66 12.62 3.93 23.37
CA LEU A 66 12.10 3.17 22.24
C LEU A 66 12.72 1.79 22.17
N LYS A 67 11.87 0.77 22.09
CA LYS A 67 12.26 -0.64 21.95
C LYS A 67 12.97 -0.85 20.63
N THR A 68 14.17 -1.41 20.70
CA THR A 68 15.02 -1.62 19.53
C THR A 68 15.62 -3.03 19.56
N VAL A 69 15.52 -3.73 18.44
CA VAL A 69 16.12 -5.05 18.22
C VAL A 69 17.26 -4.89 17.23
N ILE A 70 18.44 -5.40 17.58
CA ILE A 70 19.66 -5.32 16.79
C ILE A 70 20.14 -6.75 16.49
N LEU A 71 20.13 -7.12 15.20
CA LEU A 71 20.60 -8.40 14.70
C LEU A 71 21.98 -8.21 14.06
N ILE A 72 23.00 -8.80 14.65
CA ILE A 72 24.40 -8.64 14.25
C ILE A 72 24.89 -9.98 13.70
N PRO A 73 25.23 -10.09 12.40
CA PRO A 73 25.84 -11.31 11.86
C PRO A 73 27.06 -11.70 12.68
N ARG A 74 27.20 -12.98 13.03
CA ARG A 74 28.32 -13.43 13.86
C ARG A 74 29.66 -13.21 13.14
N GLY A 75 30.60 -12.54 13.82
CA GLY A 75 31.87 -12.15 13.23
C GLY A 75 31.79 -10.84 12.41
N ALA A 76 30.68 -10.12 12.42
CA ALA A 76 30.60 -8.81 11.81
C ALA A 76 31.66 -7.86 12.37
N HIS A 77 32.33 -7.17 11.46
CA HIS A 77 33.35 -6.17 11.78
C HIS A 77 33.28 -5.05 10.74
N ARG A 78 33.19 -3.80 11.18
CA ARG A 78 32.99 -2.64 10.32
C ARG A 78 31.78 -2.82 9.35
N ALA A 79 30.71 -3.42 9.87
CA ALA A 79 29.50 -3.68 9.09
C ALA A 79 28.60 -2.44 9.07
N PRO A 80 27.98 -2.09 7.94
CA PRO A 80 26.98 -1.01 7.91
C PRO A 80 25.70 -1.43 8.61
N ILE A 81 24.95 -0.43 9.10
CA ILE A 81 23.64 -0.62 9.75
C ILE A 81 22.52 -0.38 8.73
N LEU A 82 21.51 -1.26 8.72
CA LEU A 82 20.22 -1.04 8.08
C LEU A 82 19.14 -0.89 9.15
N LEU A 83 18.51 0.28 9.23
CA LEU A 83 17.46 0.64 10.19
C LEU A 83 16.10 0.59 9.53
N THR A 84 15.11 0.03 10.22
CA THR A 84 13.68 0.24 9.97
C THR A 84 13.00 0.67 11.26
N ARG A 85 12.16 1.70 11.19
CA ARG A 85 11.32 2.14 12.30
C ARG A 85 9.86 1.85 11.97
N THR A 86 9.18 1.10 12.85
CA THR A 86 7.92 0.42 12.53
C THR A 86 6.86 0.57 13.63
N PRO A 87 5.57 0.70 13.30
CA PRO A 87 4.47 0.55 14.24
C PRO A 87 4.00 -0.91 14.41
N TYR A 88 4.64 -1.87 13.71
CA TYR A 88 4.14 -3.25 13.55
C TYR A 88 4.82 -4.29 14.45
N GLY A 89 5.60 -3.87 15.46
CA GLY A 89 6.27 -4.76 16.40
C GLY A 89 7.67 -5.21 15.94
N ALA A 90 8.71 -4.55 16.41
CA ALA A 90 10.09 -4.89 16.08
C ALA A 90 10.45 -6.33 16.50
N THR A 91 9.97 -6.77 17.67
CA THR A 91 10.15 -8.14 18.16
C THR A 91 9.29 -9.13 17.38
N ASP A 92 8.06 -8.78 17.04
CA ASP A 92 7.13 -9.66 16.31
C ASP A 92 7.63 -9.99 14.90
N ARG A 93 8.35 -9.07 14.28
CA ARG A 93 8.94 -9.27 12.95
C ARG A 93 10.02 -10.35 12.91
N ILE A 94 10.68 -10.65 14.03
CA ILE A 94 11.75 -11.63 14.11
C ILE A 94 11.38 -12.91 14.88
N SER A 95 10.22 -12.94 15.52
CA SER A 95 9.81 -14.08 16.36
C SER A 95 9.08 -15.20 15.60
N LYS A 96 8.73 -14.97 14.34
CA LYS A 96 7.83 -15.88 13.59
C LYS A 96 8.43 -17.25 13.28
N THR A 97 9.73 -17.33 13.01
CA THR A 97 10.37 -18.59 12.60
C THR A 97 11.21 -19.25 13.68
N GLY A 98 11.69 -18.52 14.69
CA GLY A 98 12.53 -19.05 15.78
C GLY A 98 13.82 -19.70 15.30
N SER A 99 14.40 -19.24 14.17
CA SER A 99 15.56 -19.86 13.53
C SER A 99 16.88 -19.43 14.18
N ALA A 100 17.86 -20.35 14.23
CA ALA A 100 19.26 -20.06 14.54
C ALA A 100 20.02 -19.41 13.36
N HIS A 101 19.40 -19.30 12.19
CA HIS A 101 19.94 -18.71 10.97
C HIS A 101 19.28 -17.38 10.68
N LEU A 102 20.07 -16.33 10.55
CA LEU A 102 19.60 -14.96 10.28
C LEU A 102 18.75 -14.89 9.02
N SER A 103 19.13 -15.60 7.96
CA SER A 103 18.38 -15.66 6.71
C SER A 103 16.93 -16.15 6.91
N ALA A 104 16.77 -17.26 7.64
CA ALA A 104 15.45 -17.81 7.89
C ALA A 104 14.66 -16.99 8.92
N LEU A 105 15.34 -16.25 9.80
CA LEU A 105 14.69 -15.38 10.79
C LEU A 105 14.00 -14.19 10.15
N ILE A 106 14.62 -13.59 9.13
CA ILE A 106 14.12 -12.38 8.45
C ILE A 106 13.44 -12.67 7.11
N ASP A 107 13.45 -13.92 6.65
CA ASP A 107 12.88 -14.32 5.37
C ASP A 107 11.41 -13.90 5.25
N SER A 108 11.07 -13.31 4.11
CA SER A 108 9.73 -12.78 3.79
C SER A 108 9.15 -11.76 4.79
N ASN A 109 9.90 -11.39 5.83
CA ASN A 109 9.49 -10.35 6.79
C ASN A 109 10.12 -8.98 6.47
N ASP A 110 11.15 -8.97 5.65
CA ASP A 110 11.93 -7.78 5.35
C ASP A 110 12.38 -7.77 3.89
N VAL A 111 12.32 -6.61 3.25
CA VAL A 111 12.84 -6.40 1.89
C VAL A 111 14.36 -6.49 1.81
N ALA A 112 15.04 -6.40 2.96
CA ALA A 112 16.49 -6.44 3.07
C ALA A 112 17.07 -7.84 3.33
N ASP A 113 16.28 -8.91 3.30
CA ASP A 113 16.70 -10.27 3.59
C ASP A 113 17.93 -10.71 2.76
N ASP A 114 17.89 -10.57 1.46
CA ASP A 114 19.00 -10.88 0.57
C ASP A 114 20.22 -9.97 0.82
N ALA A 115 19.99 -8.70 1.10
CA ALA A 115 21.04 -7.73 1.39
C ALA A 115 21.70 -8.02 2.75
N VAL A 116 20.93 -8.37 3.77
CA VAL A 116 21.46 -8.70 5.11
C VAL A 116 22.30 -9.98 5.07
N VAL A 117 21.77 -11.04 4.50
CA VAL A 117 22.43 -12.36 4.46
C VAL A 117 23.68 -12.33 3.59
N ASN A 118 23.60 -11.76 2.40
CA ASN A 118 24.71 -11.74 1.43
C ASN A 118 25.57 -10.49 1.54
N GLY A 119 25.07 -9.44 2.17
CA GLY A 119 25.77 -8.17 2.36
C GLY A 119 26.50 -8.01 3.69
N GLY A 120 26.16 -8.79 4.72
CA GLY A 120 26.77 -8.69 6.05
C GLY A 120 26.39 -7.43 6.81
N TYR A 121 25.17 -6.93 6.61
CA TYR A 121 24.64 -5.75 7.31
C TYR A 121 24.20 -6.09 8.74
N ILE A 122 24.33 -5.13 9.65
CA ILE A 122 23.65 -5.15 10.94
C ILE A 122 22.22 -4.68 10.73
N ARG A 123 21.25 -5.54 11.03
CA ARG A 123 19.83 -5.21 10.88
C ARG A 123 19.28 -4.64 12.18
N VAL A 124 18.64 -3.48 12.12
CA VAL A 124 18.01 -2.82 13.27
C VAL A 124 16.54 -2.57 13.00
N LEU A 125 15.70 -3.05 13.92
CA LEU A 125 14.26 -2.82 13.93
C LEU A 125 13.91 -2.05 15.19
N GLN A 126 13.15 -0.95 15.07
CA GLN A 126 12.75 -0.15 16.22
C GLN A 126 11.25 0.13 16.19
N ASP A 127 10.55 -0.17 17.29
CA ASP A 127 9.16 0.25 17.48
C ASP A 127 9.09 1.77 17.57
N VAL A 128 8.18 2.37 16.80
CA VAL A 128 7.91 3.80 16.90
C VAL A 128 7.31 4.15 18.28
N ARG A 129 7.42 5.39 18.65
CA ARG A 129 6.90 5.95 19.90
C ARG A 129 5.44 5.55 20.13
N GLY A 130 5.13 5.02 21.32
CA GLY A 130 3.78 4.66 21.73
C GLY A 130 3.24 3.34 21.17
N LYS A 131 4.02 2.58 20.40
CA LYS A 131 3.63 1.26 19.88
C LYS A 131 4.43 0.14 20.54
N HIS A 132 3.78 -1.02 20.68
CA HIS A 132 4.32 -2.23 21.29
C HIS A 132 5.06 -1.92 22.61
N ASP A 133 6.33 -2.27 22.73
CA ASP A 133 7.13 -2.06 23.93
C ASP A 133 7.79 -0.68 24.02
N SER A 134 7.65 0.17 23.00
CA SER A 134 8.16 1.55 23.04
C SER A 134 7.30 2.43 23.94
N GLN A 135 7.94 3.28 24.72
CA GLN A 135 7.27 4.25 25.60
C GLN A 135 6.70 5.44 24.81
N GLY A 136 6.00 6.33 25.53
CA GLY A 136 5.39 7.54 24.99
C GLY A 136 4.01 7.32 24.39
N ASP A 137 3.52 8.34 23.73
CA ASP A 137 2.18 8.35 23.13
C ASP A 137 2.25 8.15 21.61
N TYR A 138 1.41 7.25 21.09
CA TYR A 138 1.25 7.06 19.67
C TYR A 138 0.38 8.17 19.07
N ASP A 139 0.83 8.72 17.97
CA ASP A 139 0.08 9.61 17.11
C ASP A 139 0.33 9.13 15.68
N MET A 140 -0.70 8.60 15.03
CA MET A 140 -0.58 8.02 13.69
C MET A 140 -0.10 9.11 12.71
N ASN A 141 0.95 8.76 11.94
CA ASN A 141 1.59 9.70 11.03
C ASN A 141 1.99 11.02 11.71
N ARG A 142 2.52 10.91 12.92
CA ARG A 142 2.87 12.08 13.76
C ARG A 142 3.47 13.21 12.93
N PRO A 143 2.84 14.39 12.90
CA PRO A 143 3.35 15.55 12.15
C PRO A 143 4.71 15.99 12.66
N LEU A 144 5.48 16.67 11.81
CA LEU A 144 6.67 17.40 12.23
C LEU A 144 6.31 18.44 13.29
N GLN A 145 7.30 18.79 14.13
CA GLN A 145 7.16 19.89 15.07
C GLN A 145 6.68 21.17 14.35
N GLY A 146 5.60 21.73 14.85
CA GLY A 146 4.93 22.88 14.23
C GLY A 146 3.51 23.10 14.73
N PRO A 147 2.65 23.75 13.96
CA PRO A 147 1.27 24.04 14.37
C PRO A 147 0.42 22.80 14.72
N LEU A 148 0.69 21.66 14.08
CA LEU A 148 -0.02 20.40 14.32
C LEU A 148 0.65 19.54 15.41
N ASN A 149 1.89 19.84 15.77
CA ASN A 149 2.65 19.12 16.79
C ASN A 149 3.47 20.11 17.62
N SER A 150 2.93 20.48 18.76
CA SER A 150 3.56 21.39 19.72
C SER A 150 4.61 20.71 20.62
N THR A 151 4.82 19.39 20.50
CA THR A 151 5.86 18.67 21.23
C THR A 151 7.22 18.93 20.60
N GLY A 152 8.29 18.71 21.35
CA GLY A 152 9.66 18.85 20.83
C GLY A 152 10.14 17.61 20.04
N VAL A 153 9.27 16.66 19.74
CA VAL A 153 9.62 15.35 19.16
C VAL A 153 8.68 14.96 18.03
N ASP A 154 9.25 14.33 17.02
CA ASP A 154 8.58 13.77 15.85
C ASP A 154 9.38 12.57 15.31
N HIS A 155 8.95 11.98 14.18
CA HIS A 155 9.69 10.85 13.58
C HIS A 155 11.10 11.21 13.13
N ALA A 156 11.35 12.45 12.68
CA ALA A 156 12.68 12.89 12.26
C ALA A 156 13.63 12.97 13.46
N THR A 157 13.19 13.56 14.58
CA THR A 157 13.98 13.69 15.79
C THR A 157 14.23 12.34 16.47
N ASP A 158 13.22 11.46 16.54
CA ASP A 158 13.40 10.10 17.08
C ASP A 158 14.38 9.28 16.23
N THR A 159 14.35 9.44 14.90
CA THR A 159 15.31 8.78 14.00
C THR A 159 16.72 9.30 14.21
N TYR A 160 16.86 10.63 14.35
CA TYR A 160 18.17 11.25 14.64
C TYR A 160 18.79 10.70 15.91
N ASP A 161 18.03 10.69 17.02
CA ASP A 161 18.49 10.21 18.32
C ASP A 161 18.82 8.72 18.29
N THR A 162 18.04 7.93 17.57
CA THR A 162 18.29 6.49 17.37
C THR A 162 19.59 6.25 16.63
N ILE A 163 19.84 6.95 15.54
CA ILE A 163 21.09 6.81 14.77
C ILE A 163 22.29 7.26 15.60
N ASP A 164 22.17 8.37 16.34
CA ASP A 164 23.23 8.86 17.22
C ASP A 164 23.61 7.81 18.29
N TRP A 165 22.61 7.16 18.86
CA TRP A 165 22.84 6.07 19.82
C TRP A 165 23.51 4.86 19.17
N LEU A 166 23.02 4.42 17.99
CA LEU A 166 23.53 3.24 17.30
C LEU A 166 25.00 3.36 16.93
N VAL A 167 25.41 4.49 16.36
CA VAL A 167 26.83 4.67 15.97
C VAL A 167 27.78 4.76 17.14
N LYS A 168 27.28 5.10 18.34
CA LYS A 168 28.07 5.14 19.58
C LYS A 168 28.15 3.81 20.34
N ASN A 169 27.11 2.96 20.19
CA ASN A 169 26.90 1.79 21.05
C ASN A 169 26.93 0.43 20.31
N VAL A 170 27.13 0.43 18.98
CA VAL A 170 27.30 -0.80 18.20
C VAL A 170 28.70 -0.84 17.60
N PRO A 171 29.69 -1.38 18.38
CA PRO A 171 31.10 -1.32 17.99
C PRO A 171 31.43 -2.17 16.75
N GLU A 172 30.58 -3.10 16.36
CA GLU A 172 30.73 -3.89 15.15
C GLU A 172 30.47 -3.06 13.89
N SER A 173 29.84 -1.87 14.01
CA SER A 173 29.50 -1.00 12.91
C SER A 173 30.69 -0.23 12.35
N ASN A 174 30.60 0.12 11.06
CA ASN A 174 31.48 1.09 10.40
C ASN A 174 31.04 2.56 10.62
N GLY A 175 29.96 2.80 11.35
CA GLY A 175 29.40 4.14 11.62
C GLY A 175 28.54 4.70 10.51
N LYS A 176 28.23 3.93 9.45
CA LYS A 176 27.31 4.34 8.39
C LYS A 176 25.96 3.64 8.59
N VAL A 177 24.88 4.38 8.41
CA VAL A 177 23.51 3.92 8.58
C VAL A 177 22.73 4.15 7.29
N GLY A 178 22.03 3.12 6.82
CA GLY A 178 20.94 3.20 5.87
C GLY A 178 19.61 3.05 6.58
N ILE A 179 18.57 3.70 6.06
CA ILE A 179 17.20 3.51 6.52
C ILE A 179 16.35 3.02 5.36
N LEU A 180 15.48 2.05 5.63
CA LEU A 180 14.56 1.51 4.62
C LEU A 180 13.28 1.00 5.26
N GLY A 181 12.24 0.90 4.46
CA GLY A 181 10.97 0.34 4.88
C GLY A 181 9.87 0.55 3.87
N ILE A 182 8.80 -0.23 4.02
CA ILE A 182 7.62 -0.23 3.14
C ILE A 182 6.45 0.43 3.88
N SER A 183 5.57 1.16 3.17
CA SER A 183 4.34 1.71 3.74
C SER A 183 4.63 2.73 4.86
N TYR A 184 4.09 2.56 6.04
CA TYR A 184 4.41 3.38 7.21
C TYR A 184 5.93 3.41 7.50
N ASP A 185 6.63 2.29 7.32
CA ASP A 185 8.09 2.23 7.49
C ASP A 185 8.81 3.02 6.38
N GLY A 186 8.20 3.12 5.20
CA GLY A 186 8.59 4.02 4.11
C GLY A 186 8.39 5.49 4.48
N PHE A 187 7.26 5.83 5.10
CA PHE A 187 7.01 7.16 5.66
C PHE A 187 8.08 7.53 6.72
N THR A 188 8.39 6.64 7.68
CA THR A 188 9.44 6.92 8.66
C THR A 188 10.82 7.08 8.02
N SER A 189 11.07 6.39 6.89
CA SER A 189 12.29 6.54 6.10
C SER A 189 12.38 7.89 5.40
N LEU A 190 11.26 8.43 4.90
CA LEU A 190 11.19 9.80 4.37
C LEU A 190 11.37 10.85 5.46
N MET A 191 10.76 10.64 6.63
CA MET A 191 10.90 11.54 7.78
C MET A 191 12.35 11.67 8.25
N ALA A 192 13.16 10.62 8.10
CA ALA A 192 14.60 10.66 8.40
C ALA A 192 15.37 11.64 7.49
N LEU A 193 14.85 11.98 6.31
CA LEU A 193 15.46 12.91 5.37
C LEU A 193 15.19 14.38 5.71
N VAL A 194 14.24 14.67 6.59
CA VAL A 194 13.88 16.05 6.96
C VAL A 194 15.00 16.73 7.75
N HIS A 195 15.58 16.05 8.73
CA HIS A 195 16.75 16.49 9.51
C HIS A 195 17.74 15.33 9.65
N PRO A 196 18.46 14.96 8.57
CA PRO A 196 19.24 13.74 8.55
C PRO A 196 20.43 13.81 9.51
N HIS A 197 20.64 12.74 10.27
CA HIS A 197 21.86 12.56 11.05
C HIS A 197 23.08 12.42 10.13
N PRO A 198 24.28 12.96 10.45
CA PRO A 198 25.47 12.84 9.60
C PRO A 198 25.90 11.43 9.23
N ALA A 199 25.54 10.43 10.05
CA ALA A 199 25.80 9.02 9.76
C ALA A 199 24.76 8.38 8.82
N LEU A 200 23.63 9.02 8.54
CA LEU A 200 22.65 8.56 7.56
C LEU A 200 23.23 8.76 6.16
N ARG A 201 23.47 7.67 5.44
CA ARG A 201 24.16 7.67 4.15
C ARG A 201 23.31 7.17 2.99
N ALA A 202 22.19 6.52 3.27
CA ALA A 202 21.24 6.06 2.27
C ALA A 202 19.84 5.99 2.87
N ALA A 203 18.82 6.24 2.06
CA ALA A 203 17.41 6.01 2.40
C ALA A 203 16.71 5.28 1.26
N VAL A 204 15.85 4.32 1.61
CA VAL A 204 15.06 3.54 0.65
C VAL A 204 13.60 3.50 1.11
N PRO A 205 12.82 4.57 0.93
CA PRO A 205 11.39 4.54 1.15
C PRO A 205 10.72 3.76 0.02
N ILE A 206 9.96 2.74 0.39
CA ILE A 206 9.26 1.84 -0.53
C ILE A 206 7.77 2.04 -0.32
N ASN A 207 7.01 2.31 -1.38
CA ASN A 207 5.55 2.49 -1.32
C ASN A 207 5.13 3.29 -0.08
N ALA A 208 5.72 4.47 0.08
CA ALA A 208 5.59 5.25 1.28
C ALA A 208 4.32 6.10 1.25
N MET A 209 3.57 6.13 2.35
CA MET A 209 2.54 7.14 2.58
C MET A 209 3.19 8.54 2.66
N VAL A 210 2.74 9.46 1.82
CA VAL A 210 3.34 10.80 1.65
C VAL A 210 2.31 11.90 1.83
N ASP A 211 1.20 11.81 1.14
CA ASP A 211 0.07 12.73 1.25
C ASP A 211 -1.22 11.91 1.27
N GLY A 212 -1.72 11.63 2.45
CA GLY A 212 -2.86 10.75 2.68
C GLY A 212 -4.18 11.26 2.09
N TRP A 213 -4.24 12.50 1.56
CA TRP A 213 -5.42 13.01 0.89
C TRP A 213 -5.35 12.92 -0.64
N MET A 214 -4.14 12.89 -1.21
CA MET A 214 -3.95 13.02 -2.66
C MET A 214 -3.92 11.69 -3.41
N GLY A 215 -3.88 10.55 -2.74
CA GLY A 215 -3.85 9.25 -3.41
C GLY A 215 -3.05 8.17 -2.69
N ASP A 216 -2.74 8.41 -1.41
CA ASP A 216 -2.24 7.38 -0.51
C ASP A 216 -3.38 6.90 0.40
N ASP A 217 -3.10 6.34 1.53
CA ASP A 217 -3.96 5.59 2.44
C ASP A 217 -5.41 6.06 2.63
N TRP A 218 -5.69 7.38 2.67
CA TRP A 218 -6.97 7.85 3.21
C TRP A 218 -7.94 8.37 2.16
N PHE A 219 -7.46 9.11 1.19
CA PHE A 219 -8.30 9.71 0.15
C PHE A 219 -7.66 9.62 -1.23
N HIS A 220 -8.49 9.46 -2.26
CA HIS A 220 -8.13 9.67 -3.65
C HIS A 220 -8.98 10.78 -4.24
N ASN A 221 -8.38 11.92 -4.55
CA ASN A 221 -9.04 13.09 -5.11
C ASN A 221 -10.37 13.42 -4.39
N GLY A 222 -10.39 13.31 -3.06
CA GLY A 222 -11.52 13.60 -2.18
C GLY A 222 -12.52 12.46 -1.94
N ALA A 223 -12.40 11.33 -2.59
CA ALA A 223 -13.12 10.11 -2.23
C ALA A 223 -12.39 9.39 -1.09
N PHE A 224 -13.08 9.11 -0.01
CA PHE A 224 -12.48 8.47 1.15
C PHE A 224 -12.39 6.97 0.99
N ARG A 225 -11.21 6.40 1.23
CA ARG A 225 -10.99 4.94 1.29
C ARG A 225 -11.50 4.40 2.63
N GLN A 226 -12.80 4.12 2.69
CA GLN A 226 -13.44 3.73 3.95
C GLN A 226 -12.90 2.42 4.53
N ASP A 227 -12.36 1.55 3.69
CA ASP A 227 -11.75 0.32 4.15
C ASP A 227 -10.52 0.55 5.03
N SER A 228 -9.80 1.66 4.84
CA SER A 228 -8.68 2.07 5.69
C SER A 228 -9.07 2.30 7.16
N MET A 229 -10.38 2.37 7.49
CA MET A 229 -10.84 2.38 8.89
C MET A 229 -10.42 1.13 9.67
N ARG A 230 -10.27 -0.03 9.01
CA ARG A 230 -9.75 -1.26 9.62
C ARG A 230 -8.33 -1.06 10.10
N TYR A 231 -7.48 -0.49 9.24
CA TYR A 231 -6.09 -0.22 9.57
C TYR A 231 -5.99 0.78 10.73
N ILE A 232 -6.78 1.86 10.72
CA ILE A 232 -6.83 2.84 11.81
C ILE A 232 -7.22 2.14 13.12
N HIS A 233 -8.26 1.31 13.09
CA HIS A 233 -8.70 0.54 14.24
C HIS A 233 -7.57 -0.35 14.78
N ASP A 234 -6.93 -1.15 13.94
CA ASP A 234 -5.88 -2.07 14.34
C ASP A 234 -4.63 -1.34 14.88
N GLN A 235 -4.37 -0.13 14.37
CA GLN A 235 -3.26 0.67 14.85
C GLN A 235 -3.54 1.43 16.14
N GLU A 236 -4.78 1.88 16.38
CA GLU A 236 -5.08 2.79 17.49
C GLU A 236 -5.89 2.16 18.62
N ALA A 237 -6.61 1.04 18.40
CA ALA A 237 -7.42 0.41 19.42
C ALA A 237 -6.57 -0.06 20.62
N THR A 238 -5.37 -0.60 20.38
CA THR A 238 -4.41 -0.97 21.42
C THR A 238 -2.97 -0.68 20.97
N ARG A 239 -2.08 -0.52 21.96
CA ARG A 239 -0.66 -0.27 21.72
C ARG A 239 0.01 -1.39 20.92
N ASP A 240 -0.36 -2.63 21.18
CA ASP A 240 0.20 -3.85 20.58
C ASP A 240 -0.59 -4.36 19.38
N SER A 241 -1.59 -3.61 18.92
CA SER A 241 -2.49 -4.01 17.83
C SER A 241 -3.17 -5.38 18.05
N SER A 242 -3.41 -5.76 19.31
CA SER A 242 -4.01 -7.05 19.68
C SER A 242 -5.51 -7.11 19.48
N VAL A 243 -6.21 -5.97 19.53
CA VAL A 243 -7.63 -5.88 19.21
C VAL A 243 -7.79 -5.77 17.70
N LYS A 244 -8.56 -6.68 17.13
CA LYS A 244 -8.74 -6.77 15.68
C LYS A 244 -10.12 -6.29 15.26
N TRP A 245 -10.18 -5.76 14.05
CA TRP A 245 -11.43 -5.45 13.37
C TRP A 245 -12.30 -6.71 13.27
N TRP A 246 -13.60 -6.55 13.28
CA TRP A 246 -14.57 -7.64 13.12
C TRP A 246 -15.64 -7.24 12.10
N SER A 247 -16.23 -8.24 11.44
CA SER A 247 -17.36 -8.07 10.51
C SER A 247 -18.47 -9.03 10.91
N ASP A 248 -19.72 -8.58 10.81
CA ASP A 248 -20.92 -9.40 11.06
C ASP A 248 -21.46 -10.08 9.79
N HIS A 249 -20.92 -9.71 8.63
CA HIS A 249 -21.15 -10.35 7.33
C HIS A 249 -19.83 -10.82 6.74
N TYR A 250 -19.85 -11.95 6.05
CA TYR A 250 -18.68 -12.43 5.30
C TYR A 250 -18.34 -11.53 4.12
N ASP A 251 -19.38 -10.98 3.44
CA ASP A 251 -19.21 -10.05 2.34
C ASP A 251 -19.10 -8.61 2.87
N ASP A 252 -17.93 -8.02 2.75
CA ASP A 252 -17.66 -6.64 3.19
C ASP A 252 -18.58 -5.61 2.52
N TYR A 253 -19.05 -5.91 1.30
CA TYR A 253 -20.07 -5.08 0.64
C TYR A 253 -21.33 -4.95 1.51
N ASP A 254 -21.84 -6.06 2.06
CA ASP A 254 -23.03 -6.05 2.90
C ASP A 254 -22.75 -5.42 4.27
N THR A 255 -21.57 -5.65 4.85
CA THR A 255 -21.12 -5.00 6.10
C THR A 255 -21.19 -3.46 5.98
N TRP A 256 -20.57 -2.89 4.96
CA TRP A 256 -20.55 -1.45 4.73
C TRP A 256 -21.92 -0.90 4.30
N MET A 257 -22.72 -1.66 3.55
CA MET A 257 -24.10 -1.28 3.21
C MET A 257 -24.99 -1.21 4.46
N ALA A 258 -24.85 -2.15 5.38
CA ALA A 258 -25.61 -2.21 6.61
C ALA A 258 -25.28 -1.06 7.58
N ALA A 259 -24.01 -0.70 7.68
CA ALA A 259 -23.57 0.45 8.49
C ALA A 259 -24.11 1.78 7.96
N GLY A 260 -24.26 1.93 6.67
CA GLY A 260 -24.88 3.08 6.02
C GLY A 260 -23.94 4.23 5.74
N SER A 261 -23.23 4.80 6.74
CA SER A 261 -22.25 5.87 6.58
C SER A 261 -20.93 5.52 7.28
N VAL A 262 -19.86 6.24 6.90
CA VAL A 262 -18.54 6.08 7.53
C VAL A 262 -18.59 6.38 9.03
N SER A 263 -19.32 7.43 9.44
CA SER A 263 -19.45 7.78 10.86
C SER A 263 -20.17 6.72 11.67
N GLU A 264 -21.16 6.02 11.11
CA GLU A 264 -21.84 4.91 11.78
C GLU A 264 -20.93 3.67 11.90
N MET A 265 -20.15 3.37 10.87
CA MET A 265 -19.13 2.32 10.94
C MET A 265 -18.08 2.63 12.01
N ALA A 266 -17.57 3.86 12.05
CA ALA A 266 -16.64 4.31 13.07
C ALA A 266 -17.24 4.14 14.49
N ARG A 267 -18.50 4.51 14.68
CA ARG A 267 -19.21 4.33 15.96
C ARG A 267 -19.39 2.85 16.35
N LEU A 268 -19.73 1.99 15.39
CA LEU A 268 -19.89 0.55 15.65
C LEU A 268 -18.58 -0.09 16.13
N HIS A 269 -17.45 0.38 15.65
CA HIS A 269 -16.12 -0.11 16.03
C HIS A 269 -15.41 0.72 17.11
N GLY A 270 -16.11 1.69 17.74
CA GLY A 270 -15.56 2.49 18.83
C GLY A 270 -14.45 3.46 18.42
N LEU A 271 -14.34 3.78 17.12
CA LEU A 271 -13.28 4.67 16.60
C LEU A 271 -13.44 6.13 17.06
N GLU A 272 -14.56 6.50 17.63
CA GLU A 272 -14.73 7.78 18.35
C GLU A 272 -13.83 7.91 19.60
N GLN A 273 -13.27 6.79 20.09
CA GLN A 273 -12.33 6.74 21.20
C GLN A 273 -10.88 6.92 20.75
N THR A 274 -10.62 6.84 19.43
CA THR A 274 -9.29 6.98 18.83
C THR A 274 -9.09 8.39 18.29
N GLY A 275 -7.83 8.77 18.07
CA GLY A 275 -7.51 10.15 17.66
C GLY A 275 -7.66 10.37 16.15
N PHE A 276 -7.15 9.44 15.35
CA PHE A 276 -6.94 9.69 13.92
C PHE A 276 -8.23 9.63 13.10
N ALA A 277 -9.14 8.70 13.42
CA ALA A 277 -10.45 8.65 12.78
C ALA A 277 -11.22 9.98 12.93
N GLY A 278 -11.14 10.59 14.12
CA GLY A 278 -11.72 11.92 14.36
C GLY A 278 -11.05 13.01 13.52
N LYS A 279 -9.72 12.98 13.36
CA LYS A 279 -8.98 13.92 12.51
C LYS A 279 -9.46 13.81 11.06
N ILE A 280 -9.55 12.60 10.49
CA ILE A 280 -10.06 12.37 9.13
C ILE A 280 -11.47 12.95 8.96
N MET A 281 -12.39 12.60 9.86
CA MET A 281 -13.80 13.03 9.75
C MET A 281 -13.97 14.54 9.90
N ASN A 282 -13.06 15.22 10.60
CA ASN A 282 -13.08 16.68 10.75
C ASN A 282 -12.42 17.42 9.57
N HIS A 283 -11.63 16.72 8.75
CA HIS A 283 -10.88 17.31 7.63
C HIS A 283 -11.18 16.58 6.31
N PRO A 284 -12.47 16.59 5.83
CA PRO A 284 -12.84 15.89 4.60
C PRO A 284 -12.28 16.56 3.32
N ALA A 285 -11.88 17.84 3.39
CA ALA A 285 -11.27 18.58 2.30
C ALA A 285 -9.75 18.66 2.48
N TYR A 286 -9.04 18.95 1.38
CA TYR A 286 -7.59 19.17 1.38
C TYR A 286 -7.24 20.53 1.99
N ASP A 287 -7.42 20.66 3.29
CA ASP A 287 -7.20 21.88 4.04
C ASP A 287 -5.76 21.97 4.62
N ALA A 288 -5.53 22.95 5.47
CA ALA A 288 -4.22 23.17 6.09
C ALA A 288 -3.72 21.97 6.93
N PHE A 289 -4.64 21.14 7.46
CA PHE A 289 -4.26 19.94 8.21
C PHE A 289 -3.51 18.96 7.32
N TRP A 290 -4.02 18.62 6.13
CA TRP A 290 -3.35 17.71 5.18
C TRP A 290 -2.12 18.35 4.56
N GLN A 291 -2.24 19.61 4.13
CA GLN A 291 -1.15 20.33 3.44
C GLN A 291 0.10 20.48 4.30
N ALA A 292 -0.05 20.66 5.61
CA ALA A 292 1.08 20.79 6.52
C ALA A 292 1.84 19.48 6.78
N GLN A 293 1.26 18.33 6.43
CA GLN A 293 1.82 17.00 6.63
C GLN A 293 2.34 16.38 5.33
N ALA A 294 2.08 16.96 4.17
CA ALA A 294 2.47 16.44 2.86
C ALA A 294 3.99 16.39 2.72
N VAL A 295 4.55 15.18 2.81
CA VAL A 295 6.01 14.95 2.88
C VAL A 295 6.71 15.34 1.57
N ASP A 296 6.03 15.18 0.43
CA ASP A 296 6.52 15.64 -0.87
C ASP A 296 6.78 17.16 -0.89
N LYS A 297 5.88 17.94 -0.30
CA LYS A 297 6.02 19.40 -0.20
C LYS A 297 7.10 19.81 0.79
N ILE A 298 7.17 19.09 1.91
CA ILE A 298 8.20 19.34 2.94
C ILE A 298 9.60 19.08 2.34
N LEU A 299 9.82 17.92 1.75
CA LEU A 299 11.11 17.55 1.14
C LEU A 299 11.40 18.38 -0.10
N GLY A 300 10.40 18.71 -0.91
CA GLY A 300 10.54 19.58 -2.08
C GLY A 300 11.00 20.99 -1.73
N ALA A 301 10.56 21.53 -0.58
CA ALA A 301 10.97 22.87 -0.11
C ALA A 301 12.43 22.91 0.39
N GLN A 302 12.94 21.83 0.97
CA GLN A 302 14.29 21.80 1.57
C GLN A 302 15.33 21.10 0.69
N GLY A 303 14.90 20.20 -0.23
CA GLY A 303 15.78 19.28 -0.93
C GLY A 303 16.28 18.13 -0.06
N VAL A 304 17.04 17.21 -0.66
CA VAL A 304 17.65 16.07 0.04
C VAL A 304 19.18 16.13 -0.05
N THR A 305 19.83 15.84 1.05
CA THR A 305 21.30 15.77 1.16
C THR A 305 21.82 14.33 1.19
N VAL A 306 20.95 13.39 1.53
CA VAL A 306 21.23 11.96 1.61
C VAL A 306 20.76 11.28 0.31
N PRO A 307 21.55 10.39 -0.29
CA PRO A 307 21.10 9.57 -1.42
C PRO A 307 19.83 8.79 -1.06
N VAL A 308 18.83 8.85 -1.96
CA VAL A 308 17.54 8.22 -1.78
C VAL A 308 17.17 7.40 -3.01
N MET A 309 16.74 6.15 -2.79
CA MET A 309 16.10 5.31 -3.79
C MET A 309 14.62 5.22 -3.46
N LEU A 310 13.79 5.92 -4.22
CA LEU A 310 12.32 5.86 -4.13
C LEU A 310 11.85 4.62 -4.89
N VAL A 311 11.13 3.72 -4.21
CA VAL A 311 10.63 2.48 -4.81
C VAL A 311 9.11 2.54 -4.87
N HIS A 312 8.55 2.36 -6.05
CA HIS A 312 7.13 2.53 -6.33
C HIS A 312 6.56 1.30 -7.06
N SER A 313 5.45 0.81 -6.55
CA SER A 313 4.70 -0.30 -7.14
C SER A 313 3.59 0.22 -8.06
N LEU A 314 3.56 -0.25 -9.32
CA LEU A 314 2.60 0.23 -10.33
C LEU A 314 1.15 -0.19 -10.04
N TRP A 315 0.94 -1.23 -9.25
CA TRP A 315 -0.37 -1.70 -8.80
C TRP A 315 -0.47 -1.72 -7.28
N ASP A 316 0.09 -0.70 -6.63
CA ASP A 316 -0.05 -0.51 -5.19
C ASP A 316 -1.50 -0.18 -4.85
N GLN A 317 -2.13 -1.04 -4.06
CA GLN A 317 -3.51 -0.85 -3.64
C GLN A 317 -3.62 0.07 -2.42
N GLU A 318 -2.50 0.55 -1.86
CA GLU A 318 -2.45 1.40 -0.66
C GLU A 318 -1.80 2.76 -0.94
N ASP A 319 -0.51 2.80 -1.30
CA ASP A 319 0.30 4.02 -1.40
C ASP A 319 0.78 4.27 -2.85
N ILE A 320 -0.16 4.50 -3.77
CA ILE A 320 0.15 4.62 -5.21
C ILE A 320 0.55 6.04 -5.65
N TYR A 321 0.41 7.03 -4.78
CA TYR A 321 0.73 8.44 -5.09
C TYR A 321 2.14 8.84 -4.63
N GLY A 322 2.52 8.40 -3.43
CA GLY A 322 3.54 9.03 -2.60
C GLY A 322 4.92 9.15 -3.22
N ASN A 323 5.55 8.04 -3.59
CA ASN A 323 6.94 8.05 -4.07
C ASN A 323 7.12 8.80 -5.39
N ILE A 324 6.10 8.80 -6.26
CA ILE A 324 6.12 9.60 -7.49
C ILE A 324 6.02 11.10 -7.18
N ALA A 325 5.22 11.48 -6.19
CA ALA A 325 5.10 12.87 -5.76
C ALA A 325 6.42 13.38 -5.17
N VAL A 326 7.05 12.59 -4.29
CA VAL A 326 8.38 12.91 -3.74
C VAL A 326 9.42 13.02 -4.86
N TYR A 327 9.47 12.07 -5.79
CA TYR A 327 10.39 12.14 -6.93
C TYR A 327 10.24 13.44 -7.71
N LYS A 328 9.01 13.81 -8.08
CA LYS A 328 8.72 15.07 -8.79
C LYS A 328 9.16 16.30 -8.01
N ALA A 329 9.05 16.26 -6.68
CA ALA A 329 9.37 17.39 -5.82
C ALA A 329 10.88 17.60 -5.61
N ILE A 330 11.66 16.51 -5.45
CA ILE A 330 13.09 16.60 -5.09
C ILE A 330 14.04 16.42 -6.28
N LYS A 331 13.65 15.68 -7.32
CA LYS A 331 14.52 15.40 -8.49
C LYS A 331 15.02 16.66 -9.20
N PRO A 332 14.26 17.73 -9.37
CA PRO A 332 14.76 18.96 -10.00
C PRO A 332 15.98 19.59 -9.30
N GLN A 333 16.21 19.26 -8.03
CA GLN A 333 17.35 19.76 -7.24
C GLN A 333 18.58 18.84 -7.34
N ASP A 334 18.43 17.61 -7.84
CA ASP A 334 19.52 16.64 -8.06
C ASP A 334 20.02 16.73 -9.51
N THR A 335 20.76 17.79 -9.83
CA THR A 335 21.17 18.14 -11.20
C THR A 335 22.27 17.25 -11.75
N ASP A 336 23.04 16.57 -10.89
CA ASP A 336 24.13 15.65 -11.26
C ASP A 336 23.72 14.18 -11.22
N ASN A 337 22.45 13.88 -10.94
CA ASN A 337 21.89 12.52 -10.80
C ASN A 337 22.62 11.64 -9.77
N SER A 338 23.16 12.26 -8.70
CA SER A 338 23.96 11.53 -7.71
C SER A 338 23.19 11.11 -6.48
N LYS A 339 21.94 11.61 -6.28
CA LYS A 339 21.22 11.44 -5.03
C LYS A 339 19.81 10.86 -5.17
N VAL A 340 19.08 11.17 -6.22
CA VAL A 340 17.67 10.77 -6.35
C VAL A 340 17.51 9.70 -7.42
N PHE A 341 17.24 8.48 -6.97
CA PHE A 341 16.99 7.31 -7.80
C PHE A 341 15.53 6.91 -7.67
N LEU A 342 14.96 6.36 -8.75
CA LEU A 342 13.58 5.86 -8.79
C LEU A 342 13.55 4.43 -9.34
N VAL A 343 12.81 3.58 -8.66
CA VAL A 343 12.48 2.23 -9.15
C VAL A 343 10.97 2.12 -9.28
N LEU A 344 10.50 1.66 -10.45
CA LEU A 344 9.08 1.33 -10.67
C LEU A 344 8.97 -0.15 -10.99
N GLY A 345 8.29 -0.90 -10.13
CA GLY A 345 8.08 -2.33 -10.31
C GLY A 345 6.60 -2.70 -10.51
N PRO A 346 6.32 -3.85 -11.12
CA PRO A 346 4.96 -4.27 -11.42
C PRO A 346 4.29 -4.99 -10.24
N TRP A 347 4.36 -4.41 -9.05
CA TRP A 347 4.01 -5.07 -7.79
C TRP A 347 2.71 -4.54 -7.21
N PHE A 348 2.13 -5.34 -6.31
CA PHE A 348 1.19 -4.87 -5.30
C PHE A 348 1.95 -4.39 -4.03
N HIS A 349 1.26 -3.76 -3.11
CA HIS A 349 1.84 -3.29 -1.84
C HIS A 349 2.53 -4.44 -1.07
N HIS A 350 3.79 -4.29 -0.71
CA HIS A 350 4.66 -5.28 -0.04
C HIS A 350 5.22 -6.41 -0.93
N GLN A 351 4.92 -6.50 -2.22
CA GLN A 351 5.42 -7.60 -3.02
C GLN A 351 6.93 -7.56 -3.25
N GLU A 352 7.57 -6.43 -3.08
CA GLU A 352 9.03 -6.24 -3.25
C GLU A 352 9.88 -7.18 -2.38
N ARG A 353 9.31 -7.70 -1.29
CA ARG A 353 9.92 -8.69 -0.39
C ARG A 353 9.56 -10.14 -0.68
N LEU A 354 8.65 -10.38 -1.62
CA LEU A 354 8.10 -11.69 -1.97
C LEU A 354 8.57 -12.13 -3.36
N ASP A 355 7.89 -13.12 -3.94
CA ASP A 355 8.03 -13.50 -5.34
C ASP A 355 7.29 -12.48 -6.23
N GLY A 356 8.00 -11.85 -7.14
CA GLY A 356 7.49 -10.90 -8.10
C GLY A 356 7.28 -11.49 -9.51
N SER A 357 7.08 -12.78 -9.65
CA SER A 357 6.87 -13.44 -10.95
C SER A 357 5.51 -13.14 -11.59
N ALA A 358 4.52 -12.80 -10.77
CA ALA A 358 3.17 -12.47 -11.19
C ALA A 358 2.47 -11.57 -10.16
N VAL A 359 1.39 -10.90 -10.61
CA VAL A 359 0.35 -10.31 -9.73
C VAL A 359 -0.98 -10.87 -10.22
N GLY A 360 -1.67 -11.63 -9.38
CA GLY A 360 -2.87 -12.36 -9.80
C GLY A 360 -2.61 -13.20 -11.05
N ASP A 361 -3.42 -13.00 -12.07
CA ASP A 361 -3.29 -13.72 -13.35
C ASP A 361 -2.20 -13.14 -14.27
N ILE A 362 -1.62 -11.99 -13.94
CA ILE A 362 -0.65 -11.28 -14.80
C ILE A 362 0.76 -11.77 -14.50
N LYS A 363 1.37 -12.48 -15.46
CA LYS A 363 2.72 -13.08 -15.34
C LYS A 363 3.76 -12.23 -16.04
N PHE A 364 4.93 -12.10 -15.41
CA PHE A 364 6.03 -11.26 -15.93
C PHE A 364 7.17 -12.06 -16.57
N GLY A 365 7.17 -13.39 -16.41
CA GLY A 365 8.20 -14.26 -17.00
C GLY A 365 9.52 -14.31 -16.23
N SER A 366 9.66 -13.55 -15.15
CA SER A 366 10.80 -13.54 -14.24
C SER A 366 10.38 -13.02 -12.87
N ASP A 367 11.11 -13.37 -11.81
CA ASP A 367 10.92 -12.78 -10.50
C ASP A 367 11.47 -11.34 -10.48
N THR A 368 10.57 -10.38 -10.63
CA THR A 368 10.90 -8.96 -10.71
C THR A 368 11.29 -8.37 -9.36
N ALA A 369 10.76 -8.92 -8.25
CA ALA A 369 11.07 -8.48 -6.90
C ALA A 369 12.46 -8.98 -6.46
N GLN A 370 12.83 -10.22 -6.77
CA GLN A 370 14.19 -10.70 -6.55
C GLN A 370 15.20 -9.92 -7.39
N TYR A 371 14.87 -9.63 -8.67
CA TYR A 371 15.72 -8.78 -9.50
C TYR A 371 15.97 -7.41 -8.84
N PHE A 372 14.93 -6.77 -8.33
CA PHE A 372 15.05 -5.50 -7.60
C PHE A 372 16.00 -5.63 -6.40
N ARG A 373 15.78 -6.62 -5.53
CA ARG A 373 16.60 -6.78 -4.31
C ARG A 373 18.08 -7.03 -4.63
N LEU A 374 18.39 -7.88 -5.61
CA LEU A 374 19.74 -8.28 -5.93
C LEU A 374 20.48 -7.31 -6.85
N HIS A 375 19.79 -6.68 -7.81
CA HIS A 375 20.43 -5.91 -8.87
C HIS A 375 20.24 -4.40 -8.77
N LEU A 376 19.28 -3.92 -7.96
CA LEU A 376 19.04 -2.49 -7.77
C LEU A 376 19.26 -2.09 -6.32
N LEU A 377 18.54 -2.69 -5.37
CA LEU A 377 18.59 -2.34 -3.94
C LEU A 377 19.99 -2.59 -3.35
N ARG A 378 20.50 -3.81 -3.49
CA ARG A 378 21.79 -4.17 -2.89
C ARG A 378 22.95 -3.38 -3.44
N PRO A 379 23.13 -3.19 -4.77
CA PRO A 379 24.21 -2.33 -5.30
C PRO A 379 24.13 -0.89 -4.80
N PHE A 380 22.92 -0.34 -4.67
CA PHE A 380 22.70 1.00 -4.10
C PHE A 380 23.17 1.04 -2.61
N LEU A 381 22.71 0.11 -1.79
CA LEU A 381 23.09 0.04 -0.39
C LEU A 381 24.61 -0.20 -0.21
N ASP A 382 25.18 -1.14 -0.96
CA ASP A 382 26.62 -1.45 -0.89
C ASP A 382 27.46 -0.21 -1.21
N HIS A 383 27.10 0.54 -2.27
CA HIS A 383 27.83 1.72 -2.69
C HIS A 383 27.89 2.82 -1.61
N PHE A 384 26.77 3.13 -0.98
CA PHE A 384 26.71 4.24 -0.03
C PHE A 384 27.11 3.84 1.39
N LEU A 385 27.00 2.56 1.74
CA LEU A 385 27.14 2.11 3.14
C LEU A 385 28.43 1.34 3.42
N LYS A 386 29.01 0.61 2.46
CA LYS A 386 30.25 -0.12 2.68
C LYS A 386 31.47 0.77 2.48
N ASP A 387 32.59 0.37 3.08
CA ASP A 387 33.84 1.11 2.98
C ASP A 387 34.56 0.85 1.62
N ASP A 388 34.50 -0.39 1.15
CA ASP A 388 35.16 -0.86 -0.07
C ASP A 388 34.14 -1.14 -1.20
N ALA A 389 33.12 -0.29 -1.33
CA ALA A 389 32.06 -0.47 -2.29
C ALA A 389 32.53 -0.22 -3.73
N PRO A 390 32.06 -1.01 -4.71
CA PRO A 390 32.30 -0.73 -6.13
C PRO A 390 31.59 0.56 -6.56
N PRO A 391 32.00 1.15 -7.70
CA PRO A 391 31.24 2.24 -8.31
C PRO A 391 29.77 1.84 -8.53
N LEU A 392 28.86 2.81 -8.38
CA LEU A 392 27.43 2.58 -8.63
C LEU A 392 27.14 2.61 -10.12
N GLU A 393 26.69 1.49 -10.65
CA GLU A 393 26.28 1.35 -12.05
C GLU A 393 24.74 1.23 -12.15
N LEU A 394 24.03 2.23 -11.60
CA LEU A 394 22.58 2.31 -11.68
C LEU A 394 22.15 3.52 -12.50
N ALA A 395 21.14 3.31 -13.37
CA ALA A 395 20.46 4.42 -14.01
C ALA A 395 19.69 5.24 -12.95
N PRO A 396 19.51 6.56 -13.18
CA PRO A 396 18.69 7.39 -12.29
C PRO A 396 17.26 6.84 -12.09
N VAL A 397 16.72 6.18 -13.11
CA VAL A 397 15.42 5.53 -13.07
C VAL A 397 15.51 4.11 -13.64
N ASN A 398 14.99 3.13 -12.91
CA ASN A 398 14.86 1.76 -13.35
C ASN A 398 13.37 1.41 -13.29
N ALA A 399 12.74 1.25 -14.47
CA ALA A 399 11.31 1.06 -14.58
C ALA A 399 10.96 -0.25 -15.28
N PHE A 400 10.06 -1.04 -14.71
CA PHE A 400 9.52 -2.20 -15.39
C PHE A 400 8.44 -1.76 -16.40
N GLU A 401 8.56 -2.23 -17.64
CA GLU A 401 7.60 -2.02 -18.71
C GLU A 401 6.67 -3.21 -18.80
N THR A 402 5.43 -3.02 -18.38
CA THR A 402 4.39 -4.04 -18.47
C THR A 402 3.88 -4.20 -19.91
N GLY A 403 3.33 -5.35 -20.26
CA GLY A 403 2.99 -5.73 -21.64
C GLY A 403 4.17 -6.38 -22.36
N THR A 404 5.34 -5.74 -22.43
CA THR A 404 6.58 -6.34 -22.95
C THR A 404 7.42 -7.03 -21.88
N ASN A 405 7.10 -6.80 -20.60
CA ASN A 405 7.68 -7.44 -19.42
C ASN A 405 9.21 -7.37 -19.35
N ARG A 406 9.73 -6.15 -19.33
CA ARG A 406 11.20 -5.90 -19.27
C ARG A 406 11.56 -4.71 -18.39
N TRP A 407 12.73 -4.76 -17.80
CA TRP A 407 13.32 -3.63 -17.10
C TRP A 407 13.94 -2.64 -18.08
N LEU A 408 13.73 -1.36 -17.83
CA LEU A 408 14.30 -0.24 -18.59
C LEU A 408 15.18 0.60 -17.67
N ALA A 409 16.39 0.90 -18.11
CA ALA A 409 17.28 1.89 -17.53
C ALA A 409 17.03 3.24 -18.21
N LEU A 410 16.47 4.21 -17.48
CA LEU A 410 15.99 5.48 -18.01
C LEU A 410 16.75 6.67 -17.42
N PRO A 411 16.92 7.77 -18.18
CA PRO A 411 17.62 8.96 -17.68
C PRO A 411 16.76 9.80 -16.71
N SER A 412 15.45 9.68 -16.78
CA SER A 412 14.48 10.42 -15.97
C SER A 412 13.12 9.74 -15.97
N TRP A 413 12.18 10.21 -15.15
CA TRP A 413 10.78 9.81 -15.19
C TRP A 413 9.87 11.04 -15.32
N PRO A 414 8.86 11.01 -16.22
CA PRO A 414 8.65 9.96 -17.22
C PRO A 414 9.67 10.01 -18.37
N SER A 415 9.98 8.86 -18.96
CA SER A 415 10.80 8.76 -20.18
C SER A 415 10.42 7.46 -20.91
N GLY A 416 10.39 7.53 -22.23
CA GLY A 416 9.95 6.40 -23.04
C GLY A 416 11.05 5.39 -23.37
N CYS A 417 12.33 5.74 -23.23
CA CYS A 417 13.47 4.88 -23.58
C CYS A 417 14.77 5.39 -22.95
N ALA A 418 15.83 4.58 -23.00
CA ALA A 418 17.17 4.91 -22.48
C ALA A 418 17.79 6.16 -23.13
N ALA A 419 17.46 6.46 -24.38
CA ALA A 419 17.91 7.65 -25.09
C ALA A 419 17.08 8.92 -24.79
N GLY A 420 16.08 8.84 -23.90
CA GLY A 420 15.19 9.96 -23.56
C GLY A 420 14.14 10.23 -24.64
N CYS A 421 13.44 9.20 -25.14
CA CYS A 421 12.38 9.35 -26.14
C CYS A 421 11.32 10.36 -25.71
N ALA A 422 10.89 11.19 -26.65
CA ALA A 422 9.83 12.18 -26.40
C ALA A 422 8.49 11.52 -26.07
N ILE A 423 7.77 12.13 -25.13
CA ILE A 423 6.41 11.74 -24.76
C ILE A 423 5.48 12.79 -25.35
N ALA A 424 4.51 12.35 -26.15
CA ALA A 424 3.48 13.18 -26.72
C ALA A 424 2.16 12.94 -26.00
N HIS A 425 1.52 13.99 -25.54
CA HIS A 425 0.17 13.91 -24.97
C HIS A 425 -0.84 13.78 -26.10
N GLN A 426 -1.58 12.67 -26.13
CA GLN A 426 -2.57 12.36 -27.15
C GLN A 426 -3.94 12.14 -26.52
N HIS A 427 -4.93 12.87 -27.02
CA HIS A 427 -6.32 12.72 -26.56
C HIS A 427 -6.96 11.47 -27.19
N LEU A 428 -7.39 10.54 -26.35
CA LEU A 428 -8.20 9.41 -26.72
C LEU A 428 -9.66 9.76 -26.39
N TYR A 429 -10.41 10.17 -27.41
CA TYR A 429 -11.79 10.67 -27.26
C TYR A 429 -12.79 9.54 -27.06
N LEU A 430 -13.71 9.72 -26.11
CA LEU A 430 -14.91 8.93 -25.98
C LEU A 430 -15.88 9.32 -27.12
N GLN A 431 -16.45 8.34 -27.80
CA GLN A 431 -17.33 8.57 -28.93
C GLN A 431 -18.58 7.70 -28.89
N ALA A 432 -19.63 8.16 -29.56
CA ALA A 432 -20.90 7.47 -29.64
C ALA A 432 -20.79 5.98 -30.02
N GLY A 433 -21.62 5.16 -29.42
CA GLY A 433 -21.62 3.72 -29.63
C GLY A 433 -20.52 2.99 -28.87
N GLY A 434 -19.97 3.56 -27.78
CA GLY A 434 -19.00 2.93 -26.93
C GLY A 434 -17.61 2.78 -27.60
N THR A 435 -17.24 3.70 -28.50
CA THR A 435 -15.97 3.64 -29.21
C THR A 435 -14.96 4.67 -28.71
N LEU A 436 -13.66 4.40 -28.92
CA LEU A 436 -12.56 5.31 -28.65
C LEU A 436 -11.82 5.63 -29.93
N SER A 437 -11.37 6.89 -30.08
CA SER A 437 -10.58 7.34 -31.22
C SER A 437 -9.65 8.49 -30.85
N TYR A 438 -8.47 8.54 -31.49
CA TYR A 438 -7.58 9.70 -31.44
C TYR A 438 -8.09 10.87 -32.30
N ALA A 439 -9.00 10.61 -33.25
CA ALA A 439 -9.65 11.67 -34.02
C ALA A 439 -10.74 12.33 -33.17
N ALA A 440 -10.70 13.66 -33.07
CA ALA A 440 -11.75 14.40 -32.39
C ALA A 440 -13.11 14.12 -33.02
N PRO A 441 -14.19 14.00 -32.24
CA PRO A 441 -15.54 13.80 -32.76
C PRO A 441 -15.95 15.00 -33.63
N ALA A 442 -16.85 14.74 -34.62
CA ALA A 442 -17.36 15.79 -35.49
C ALA A 442 -18.08 16.87 -34.68
N ALA A 443 -17.90 18.13 -35.06
CA ALA A 443 -18.68 19.21 -34.49
C ALA A 443 -20.18 19.04 -34.96
N GLY A 444 -21.08 18.85 -34.00
CA GLY A 444 -22.49 18.58 -34.26
C GLY A 444 -23.33 18.65 -33.01
N ALA A 445 -24.44 17.92 -33.00
CA ALA A 445 -25.29 17.74 -31.83
C ALA A 445 -24.44 17.15 -30.69
N ARG A 446 -24.74 17.52 -29.44
CA ARG A 446 -24.11 16.94 -28.28
C ARG A 446 -24.65 15.55 -28.04
N ASP A 447 -23.86 14.56 -28.40
CA ASP A 447 -24.16 13.17 -28.08
C ASP A 447 -23.61 12.85 -26.66
N PHE A 448 -24.34 12.00 -25.95
CA PHE A 448 -23.97 11.55 -24.62
C PHE A 448 -24.51 10.16 -24.32
N ASP A 449 -23.77 9.40 -23.59
CA ASP A 449 -24.24 8.18 -22.95
C ASP A 449 -24.71 8.46 -21.51
N THR A 450 -25.61 7.63 -20.99
CA THR A 450 -26.19 7.80 -19.66
C THR A 450 -26.15 6.55 -18.84
N TYR A 451 -26.00 6.71 -17.54
CA TYR A 451 -26.25 5.67 -16.55
C TYR A 451 -26.87 6.24 -15.28
N VAL A 452 -27.39 5.36 -14.43
CA VAL A 452 -27.96 5.73 -13.13
C VAL A 452 -26.97 5.38 -12.03
N ALA A 453 -26.45 6.39 -11.33
CA ALA A 453 -25.72 6.21 -10.09
C ALA A 453 -26.73 5.95 -8.96
N ASP A 454 -26.76 4.72 -8.45
CA ASP A 454 -27.67 4.31 -7.38
C ASP A 454 -26.90 3.99 -6.09
N PRO A 455 -26.92 4.86 -5.09
CA PRO A 455 -26.23 4.59 -3.81
C PRO A 455 -26.76 3.36 -3.05
N ALA A 456 -27.95 2.86 -3.40
CA ALA A 456 -28.49 1.63 -2.82
C ALA A 456 -27.91 0.35 -3.47
N LYS A 457 -27.25 0.49 -4.63
CA LYS A 457 -26.62 -0.61 -5.37
C LYS A 457 -25.32 -0.14 -6.01
N PRO A 458 -24.34 0.32 -5.22
CA PRO A 458 -23.09 0.83 -5.77
C PRO A 458 -22.34 -0.25 -6.54
N VAL A 459 -21.55 0.17 -7.53
CA VAL A 459 -20.70 -0.76 -8.29
C VAL A 459 -19.62 -1.33 -7.37
N PRO A 460 -19.55 -2.65 -7.22
CA PRO A 460 -18.52 -3.27 -6.41
C PRO A 460 -17.14 -3.17 -7.12
N TYR A 461 -16.05 -3.02 -6.36
CA TYR A 461 -14.71 -2.95 -6.92
C TYR A 461 -14.17 -4.33 -7.35
N LEU A 462 -14.72 -5.38 -6.78
CA LEU A 462 -14.46 -6.79 -7.11
C LEU A 462 -15.77 -7.55 -7.27
N THR A 463 -15.68 -8.74 -7.83
CA THR A 463 -16.82 -9.70 -7.84
C THR A 463 -17.15 -10.11 -6.41
N ARG A 464 -18.43 -10.06 -6.05
CA ARG A 464 -18.92 -10.47 -4.73
C ARG A 464 -18.98 -12.00 -4.59
N PRO A 465 -18.76 -12.57 -3.39
CA PRO A 465 -18.50 -11.86 -2.13
C PRO A 465 -17.12 -11.24 -2.07
N ILE A 466 -17.02 -10.07 -1.41
CA ILE A 466 -15.77 -9.37 -1.16
C ILE A 466 -15.39 -9.62 0.30
N HIS A 467 -14.19 -10.16 0.51
CA HIS A 467 -13.67 -10.38 1.86
C HIS A 467 -12.18 -10.07 1.84
N ILE A 468 -11.81 -9.03 2.59
CA ILE A 468 -10.43 -8.49 2.56
C ILE A 468 -9.50 -9.30 3.46
N GLU A 469 -10.04 -9.85 4.55
CA GLU A 469 -9.24 -10.59 5.53
C GLU A 469 -9.25 -12.10 5.27
N GLY A 470 -8.10 -12.75 5.42
CA GLY A 470 -8.05 -14.05 6.06
C GLY A 470 -7.70 -15.27 5.25
N ASP A 471 -7.29 -15.21 4.00
CA ASP A 471 -6.78 -16.41 3.33
C ASP A 471 -5.24 -16.39 3.22
N ALA A 472 -4.64 -17.51 3.58
CA ALA A 472 -3.20 -17.70 3.43
C ALA A 472 -2.84 -17.72 1.93
N GLY A 473 -2.09 -16.73 1.50
CA GLY A 473 -1.67 -16.58 0.11
C GLY A 473 -1.93 -15.17 -0.43
N GLU A 474 -1.89 -15.06 -1.75
CA GLU A 474 -2.22 -13.81 -2.45
C GLU A 474 -3.73 -13.54 -2.29
N THR A 475 -4.06 -12.48 -1.57
CA THR A 475 -5.46 -12.13 -1.25
C THR A 475 -6.10 -11.32 -2.37
N SER A 476 -7.42 -11.30 -2.43
CA SER A 476 -8.16 -10.43 -3.35
C SER A 476 -7.84 -8.94 -3.14
N TRP A 477 -7.45 -8.55 -1.92
CA TRP A 477 -6.97 -7.20 -1.62
C TRP A 477 -5.67 -6.85 -2.36
N GLN A 478 -4.73 -7.78 -2.46
CA GLN A 478 -3.44 -7.57 -3.13
C GLN A 478 -3.57 -7.52 -4.65
N THR A 479 -4.57 -8.19 -5.22
CA THR A 479 -4.68 -8.40 -6.68
C THR A 479 -5.81 -7.66 -7.36
N TRP A 480 -6.64 -6.90 -6.63
CA TRP A 480 -7.83 -6.28 -7.22
C TRP A 480 -7.53 -5.29 -8.35
N LEU A 481 -6.38 -4.60 -8.29
CA LEU A 481 -5.97 -3.65 -9.34
C LEU A 481 -5.65 -4.32 -10.67
N VAL A 482 -5.33 -5.62 -10.66
CA VAL A 482 -5.11 -6.40 -11.88
C VAL A 482 -6.28 -7.34 -12.21
N SER A 483 -7.32 -7.40 -11.40
CA SER A 483 -8.47 -8.26 -11.62
C SER A 483 -9.24 -7.91 -12.88
N ASP A 484 -9.77 -8.95 -13.55
CA ASP A 484 -10.52 -8.84 -14.79
C ASP A 484 -11.77 -7.96 -14.67
N GLN A 485 -11.86 -6.93 -15.49
CA GLN A 485 -12.94 -5.94 -15.45
C GLN A 485 -14.18 -6.32 -16.29
N ARG A 486 -14.25 -7.52 -16.86
CA ARG A 486 -15.42 -7.96 -17.64
C ARG A 486 -16.73 -7.92 -16.85
N ASN A 487 -16.69 -8.26 -15.56
CA ASN A 487 -17.86 -8.19 -14.68
C ASN A 487 -18.38 -6.76 -14.51
N ALA A 488 -17.49 -5.79 -14.39
CA ALA A 488 -17.86 -4.38 -14.35
C ALA A 488 -18.37 -3.91 -15.72
N ALA A 489 -17.71 -4.28 -16.81
CA ALA A 489 -18.10 -3.93 -18.18
C ALA A 489 -19.50 -4.41 -18.56
N ALA A 490 -19.96 -5.52 -17.97
CA ALA A 490 -21.30 -6.08 -18.24
C ALA A 490 -22.46 -5.35 -17.53
N ARG A 491 -22.16 -4.37 -16.68
CA ARG A 491 -23.17 -3.65 -15.90
C ARG A 491 -23.75 -2.48 -16.70
N THR A 492 -25.03 -2.17 -16.43
CA THR A 492 -25.73 -1.03 -17.07
C THR A 492 -25.43 0.32 -16.43
N ASP A 493 -24.74 0.32 -15.28
CA ASP A 493 -24.28 1.51 -14.55
C ASP A 493 -22.75 1.74 -14.70
N VAL A 494 -22.15 1.08 -15.70
CA VAL A 494 -20.76 1.27 -16.14
C VAL A 494 -20.77 1.52 -17.64
N LEU A 495 -20.20 2.65 -18.08
CA LEU A 495 -19.98 2.91 -19.50
C LEU A 495 -18.62 2.38 -19.90
N SER A 496 -18.56 1.71 -21.04
CA SER A 496 -17.30 1.16 -21.59
C SER A 496 -17.12 1.63 -23.02
N PHE A 497 -15.96 2.25 -23.28
CA PHE A 497 -15.57 2.74 -24.62
C PHE A 497 -14.29 2.01 -25.03
N THR A 498 -14.25 1.51 -26.29
CA THR A 498 -13.14 0.63 -26.72
C THR A 498 -12.67 1.00 -28.12
N THR A 499 -11.34 0.94 -28.35
CA THR A 499 -10.76 1.08 -29.70
C THR A 499 -11.02 -0.16 -30.55
N ALA A 500 -10.84 -0.05 -31.85
CA ALA A 500 -10.57 -1.24 -32.68
C ALA A 500 -9.29 -1.94 -32.19
N ALA A 501 -9.12 -3.22 -32.56
CA ALA A 501 -7.87 -3.94 -32.26
C ALA A 501 -6.67 -3.18 -32.83
N LEU A 502 -5.65 -2.98 -32.01
CA LEU A 502 -4.45 -2.25 -32.37
C LEU A 502 -3.67 -3.01 -33.45
N LYS A 503 -3.18 -2.31 -34.46
CA LYS A 503 -2.30 -2.87 -35.50
C LYS A 503 -0.84 -2.76 -35.12
N GLU A 504 -0.50 -1.68 -34.40
CA GLU A 504 0.83 -1.36 -33.92
C GLU A 504 0.78 -1.21 -32.39
N PRO A 505 1.90 -1.45 -31.69
CA PRO A 505 1.94 -1.26 -30.24
C PRO A 505 1.77 0.22 -29.88
N VAL A 506 1.03 0.49 -28.80
CA VAL A 506 0.92 1.82 -28.18
C VAL A 506 1.59 1.77 -26.82
N LYS A 507 2.69 2.51 -26.68
CA LYS A 507 3.41 2.63 -25.40
C LYS A 507 3.04 3.91 -24.70
N ILE A 508 2.72 3.81 -23.42
CA ILE A 508 2.55 4.95 -22.52
C ILE A 508 3.63 4.93 -21.43
N SER A 509 4.10 6.12 -21.04
CA SER A 509 5.05 6.29 -19.94
C SER A 509 4.74 7.58 -19.21
N GLY A 510 4.31 7.47 -17.97
CA GLY A 510 3.89 8.62 -17.16
C GLY A 510 2.45 8.55 -16.71
N GLN A 511 1.85 9.70 -16.47
CA GLN A 511 0.56 9.85 -15.80
C GLN A 511 -0.54 10.18 -16.82
N PRO A 512 -1.51 9.26 -17.07
CA PRO A 512 -2.69 9.58 -17.88
C PRO A 512 -3.59 10.59 -17.15
N MET A 513 -4.39 11.36 -17.90
CA MET A 513 -5.33 12.34 -17.35
C MET A 513 -6.74 12.08 -17.85
N ALA A 514 -7.67 11.87 -16.94
CA ALA A 514 -9.10 11.86 -17.29
C ALA A 514 -9.63 13.28 -17.45
N ASN A 515 -10.40 13.52 -18.50
CA ASN A 515 -11.12 14.77 -18.75
C ASN A 515 -12.55 14.43 -19.16
N LEU A 516 -13.46 14.33 -18.18
CA LEU A 516 -14.86 14.06 -18.42
C LEU A 516 -15.66 15.34 -18.48
N VAL A 517 -16.46 15.48 -19.52
CA VAL A 517 -17.52 16.49 -19.62
C VAL A 517 -18.83 15.81 -19.29
N ALA A 518 -19.40 16.15 -18.15
CA ALA A 518 -20.54 15.43 -17.62
C ALA A 518 -21.61 16.36 -17.01
N SER A 519 -22.81 15.83 -16.83
CA SER A 519 -23.85 16.43 -15.99
C SER A 519 -24.49 15.36 -15.12
N THR A 520 -25.03 15.76 -13.99
CA THR A 520 -25.77 14.91 -13.07
C THR A 520 -27.10 15.59 -12.69
N THR A 521 -28.14 14.81 -12.45
CA THR A 521 -29.39 15.29 -11.86
C THR A 521 -29.24 15.50 -10.34
N GLY A 522 -28.16 15.00 -9.73
CA GLY A 522 -27.80 15.23 -8.33
C GLY A 522 -27.07 16.54 -8.11
N THR A 523 -26.66 16.77 -6.86
CA THR A 523 -25.86 17.93 -6.47
C THR A 523 -24.45 17.54 -5.96
N ASP A 524 -24.14 16.25 -5.99
CA ASP A 524 -22.82 15.64 -5.81
C ASP A 524 -22.74 14.36 -6.65
N GLY A 525 -21.58 13.71 -6.69
CA GLY A 525 -21.36 12.45 -7.40
C GLY A 525 -19.86 12.16 -7.54
N ASP A 526 -19.52 10.89 -7.69
CA ASP A 526 -18.15 10.46 -7.91
C ASP A 526 -17.98 9.98 -9.36
N PHE A 527 -16.76 10.12 -9.88
CA PHE A 527 -16.37 9.70 -11.22
C PHE A 527 -15.13 8.82 -11.11
N VAL A 528 -15.29 7.52 -11.41
CA VAL A 528 -14.19 6.57 -11.55
C VAL A 528 -13.86 6.44 -13.02
N VAL A 529 -12.61 6.55 -13.38
CA VAL A 529 -12.10 6.30 -14.74
C VAL A 529 -11.03 5.23 -14.69
N LYS A 530 -11.21 4.20 -15.53
CA LYS A 530 -10.27 3.08 -15.67
C LYS A 530 -9.72 3.06 -17.09
N LEU A 531 -8.40 3.07 -17.22
CA LEU A 531 -7.69 2.79 -18.47
C LEU A 531 -7.32 1.32 -18.47
N ILE A 532 -7.80 0.58 -19.47
CA ILE A 532 -7.79 -0.88 -19.48
C ILE A 532 -7.12 -1.38 -20.76
N ASP A 533 -6.25 -2.38 -20.63
CA ASP A 533 -5.74 -3.19 -21.73
C ASP A 533 -6.66 -4.42 -21.92
N VAL A 534 -7.36 -4.48 -23.05
CA VAL A 534 -8.21 -5.62 -23.41
C VAL A 534 -7.41 -6.58 -24.27
N TYR A 535 -7.19 -7.77 -23.76
CA TYR A 535 -6.48 -8.83 -24.47
C TYR A 535 -7.27 -9.32 -25.68
N PRO A 536 -6.61 -9.93 -26.68
CA PRO A 536 -7.30 -10.59 -27.79
C PRO A 536 -8.31 -11.62 -27.30
N ASP A 537 -9.37 -11.87 -28.07
CA ASP A 537 -10.42 -12.82 -27.69
C ASP A 537 -9.89 -14.25 -27.50
N GLU A 538 -8.76 -14.58 -28.14
CA GLU A 538 -8.06 -15.85 -27.98
C GLU A 538 -6.59 -15.62 -27.67
N VAL A 539 -6.10 -16.25 -26.58
CA VAL A 539 -4.69 -16.28 -26.17
C VAL A 539 -4.22 -17.74 -26.13
N GLY A 540 -3.54 -18.19 -27.17
CA GLY A 540 -3.32 -19.59 -27.46
C GLY A 540 -2.60 -20.41 -26.38
N ARG A 541 -1.70 -19.78 -25.57
CA ARG A 541 -1.01 -20.46 -24.46
C ARG A 541 -1.69 -20.29 -23.12
N GLU A 542 -2.57 -19.30 -23.01
CA GLU A 542 -3.29 -18.95 -21.78
C GLU A 542 -4.76 -18.64 -22.12
N PRO A 543 -5.58 -19.65 -22.44
CA PRO A 543 -6.95 -19.44 -22.90
C PRO A 543 -7.82 -18.65 -21.91
N ALA A 544 -7.54 -18.73 -20.61
CA ALA A 544 -8.23 -17.96 -19.57
C ALA A 544 -8.04 -16.44 -19.73
N MET A 545 -6.94 -16.02 -20.36
CA MET A 545 -6.64 -14.62 -20.65
C MET A 545 -7.37 -14.08 -21.88
N GLY A 546 -8.10 -14.93 -22.64
CA GLY A 546 -8.88 -14.49 -23.78
C GLY A 546 -9.92 -13.43 -23.39
N GLY A 547 -9.80 -12.23 -23.97
CA GLY A 547 -10.66 -11.09 -23.66
C GLY A 547 -10.47 -10.49 -22.26
N TYR A 548 -9.40 -10.82 -21.55
CA TYR A 548 -9.09 -10.27 -20.22
C TYR A 548 -9.00 -8.74 -20.27
N GLN A 549 -9.52 -8.08 -19.25
CA GLN A 549 -9.55 -6.62 -19.15
C GLN A 549 -8.70 -6.16 -17.97
N LEU A 550 -7.41 -5.93 -18.24
CA LEU A 550 -6.42 -5.50 -17.25
C LEU A 550 -6.49 -3.99 -17.02
N MET A 551 -6.74 -3.56 -15.79
CA MET A 551 -6.57 -2.15 -15.44
C MET A 551 -5.07 -1.78 -15.46
N VAL A 552 -4.72 -0.89 -16.37
CA VAL A 552 -3.36 -0.32 -16.48
C VAL A 552 -3.19 0.84 -15.50
N SER A 553 -4.21 1.68 -15.39
CA SER A 553 -4.27 2.82 -14.47
C SER A 553 -5.73 3.21 -14.24
N ALA A 554 -6.07 3.53 -13.01
CA ALA A 554 -7.44 3.91 -12.67
C ALA A 554 -7.47 4.75 -11.40
N ASP A 555 -8.42 5.69 -11.32
CA ASP A 555 -8.64 6.48 -10.12
C ASP A 555 -10.07 7.00 -10.05
N ILE A 556 -10.40 7.64 -8.91
CA ILE A 556 -11.69 8.23 -8.59
C ILE A 556 -11.52 9.72 -8.29
N LEU A 557 -12.49 10.54 -8.74
CA LEU A 557 -12.64 11.93 -8.30
C LEU A 557 -14.00 12.12 -7.64
N ARG A 558 -14.04 12.67 -6.44
CA ARG A 558 -15.28 13.15 -5.84
C ARG A 558 -15.65 14.51 -6.41
N GLY A 559 -16.78 14.57 -7.12
CA GLY A 559 -17.13 15.67 -8.00
C GLY A 559 -17.29 17.04 -7.33
N ARG A 560 -17.56 17.10 -6.01
CA ARG A 560 -17.56 18.37 -5.26
C ARG A 560 -16.20 19.08 -5.27
N TYR A 561 -15.10 18.34 -5.53
CA TYR A 561 -13.73 18.85 -5.56
C TYR A 561 -13.22 19.20 -6.97
N ARG A 562 -14.09 19.15 -8.00
CA ARG A 562 -13.70 19.40 -9.40
C ARG A 562 -12.97 20.72 -9.66
N ASP A 563 -13.32 21.76 -8.88
CA ASP A 563 -12.76 23.11 -9.05
C ASP A 563 -11.67 23.43 -8.02
N SER A 564 -11.73 22.79 -6.84
CA SER A 564 -10.78 23.02 -5.74
C SER A 564 -10.83 21.88 -4.73
N PHE A 565 -9.69 21.31 -4.42
CA PHE A 565 -9.56 20.29 -3.37
C PHE A 565 -9.79 20.86 -1.96
N SER A 566 -9.47 22.14 -1.75
CA SER A 566 -9.63 22.81 -0.44
C SER A 566 -11.03 23.40 -0.23
N ASN A 567 -11.76 23.73 -1.28
CA ASN A 567 -13.04 24.40 -1.21
C ASN A 567 -14.10 23.64 -2.03
N PRO A 568 -14.69 22.57 -1.49
CA PRO A 568 -15.69 21.78 -2.19
C PRO A 568 -16.95 22.60 -2.47
N THR A 569 -17.57 22.39 -3.63
CA THR A 569 -18.79 23.07 -4.04
C THR A 569 -19.83 22.09 -4.59
N PRO A 570 -21.14 22.33 -4.37
CA PRO A 570 -22.17 21.51 -5.01
C PRO A 570 -22.00 21.44 -6.53
N ILE A 571 -22.32 20.31 -7.12
CA ILE A 571 -22.44 20.20 -8.57
C ILE A 571 -23.78 20.85 -8.98
N PRO A 572 -23.79 21.85 -9.89
CA PRO A 572 -25.04 22.40 -10.39
C PRO A 572 -25.83 21.32 -11.17
N ALA A 573 -27.01 20.95 -10.65
CA ALA A 573 -27.83 19.89 -11.27
C ALA A 573 -28.15 20.21 -12.72
N ASP A 574 -28.10 19.20 -13.59
CA ASP A 574 -28.36 19.26 -15.02
C ASP A 574 -27.49 20.26 -15.83
N LYS A 575 -26.38 20.74 -15.24
CA LYS A 575 -25.42 21.61 -15.91
C LYS A 575 -24.16 20.85 -16.29
N LEU A 576 -23.64 21.18 -17.48
CA LEU A 576 -22.35 20.66 -17.91
C LEU A 576 -21.25 21.15 -16.98
N GLN A 577 -20.43 20.20 -16.53
CA GLN A 577 -19.24 20.43 -15.75
C GLN A 577 -18.08 19.64 -16.35
N VAL A 578 -16.86 20.08 -16.07
CA VAL A 578 -15.64 19.35 -16.43
C VAL A 578 -15.08 18.71 -15.15
N PHE A 579 -14.82 17.43 -15.21
CA PHE A 579 -14.19 16.65 -14.16
C PHE A 579 -12.84 16.18 -14.68
N ARG A 580 -11.76 16.82 -14.18
CA ARG A 580 -10.41 16.56 -14.65
C ARG A 580 -9.53 16.10 -13.49
N PHE A 581 -8.90 14.95 -13.63
CA PHE A 581 -8.01 14.38 -12.61
C PHE A 581 -6.99 13.44 -13.23
N ALA A 582 -5.85 13.34 -12.55
CA ALA A 582 -4.79 12.44 -12.95
C ALA A 582 -5.12 11.00 -12.53
N LEU A 583 -4.76 10.04 -13.37
CA LEU A 583 -4.69 8.64 -13.00
C LEU A 583 -3.26 8.32 -12.49
N PRO A 584 -3.04 7.26 -11.72
CA PRO A 584 -1.71 6.82 -11.32
C PRO A 584 -0.76 6.64 -12.51
N THR A 585 0.53 6.82 -12.24
CA THR A 585 1.57 6.66 -13.27
C THR A 585 1.60 5.24 -13.84
N ALA A 586 1.87 5.09 -15.12
CA ALA A 586 1.97 3.80 -15.79
C ALA A 586 3.20 3.74 -16.73
N ASN A 587 3.73 2.54 -16.91
CA ASN A 587 4.75 2.22 -17.91
C ASN A 587 4.30 0.95 -18.63
N HIS A 588 3.51 1.11 -19.68
CA HIS A 588 2.77 -0.01 -20.27
C HIS A 588 2.80 0.04 -21.80
N VAL A 589 2.83 -1.14 -22.41
CA VAL A 589 2.70 -1.31 -23.86
C VAL A 589 1.42 -2.10 -24.16
N PHE A 590 0.44 -1.43 -24.76
CA PHE A 590 -0.70 -2.10 -25.39
C PHE A 590 -0.20 -2.78 -26.66
N LEU A 591 -0.26 -4.10 -26.73
CA LEU A 591 0.31 -4.88 -27.82
C LEU A 591 -0.59 -4.91 -29.06
N PRO A 592 -0.04 -5.23 -30.27
CA PRO A 592 -0.87 -5.47 -31.45
C PRO A 592 -1.90 -6.59 -31.19
N GLY A 593 -3.13 -6.40 -31.66
CA GLY A 593 -4.26 -7.29 -31.40
C GLY A 593 -5.03 -6.96 -30.14
N HIS A 594 -4.44 -6.26 -29.16
CA HIS A 594 -5.13 -5.74 -27.99
C HIS A 594 -6.00 -4.53 -28.35
N ARG A 595 -6.84 -4.09 -27.40
CA ARG A 595 -7.66 -2.89 -27.52
C ARG A 595 -7.45 -2.03 -26.29
N ILE A 596 -7.50 -0.72 -26.45
CA ILE A 596 -7.55 0.20 -25.32
C ILE A 596 -9.02 0.40 -24.96
N MET A 597 -9.36 0.27 -23.68
CA MET A 597 -10.71 0.53 -23.17
C MET A 597 -10.64 1.60 -22.07
N VAL A 598 -11.68 2.44 -22.03
CA VAL A 598 -11.97 3.36 -20.91
C VAL A 598 -13.31 2.99 -20.33
N GLN A 599 -13.35 2.74 -19.01
CA GLN A 599 -14.59 2.58 -18.26
C GLN A 599 -14.85 3.81 -17.40
N VAL A 600 -16.14 4.21 -17.31
CA VAL A 600 -16.61 5.30 -16.45
C VAL A 600 -17.76 4.81 -15.59
N GLN A 601 -17.69 5.02 -14.27
CA GLN A 601 -18.70 4.65 -13.29
C GLN A 601 -18.71 5.64 -12.11
N SER A 602 -19.72 5.57 -11.22
CA SER A 602 -19.88 6.52 -10.11
C SER A 602 -19.66 5.92 -8.72
N SER A 603 -19.10 4.74 -8.61
CA SER A 603 -18.73 4.14 -7.33
C SER A 603 -17.72 3.03 -7.50
N TRP A 604 -16.96 2.77 -6.45
CA TRP A 604 -15.97 1.70 -6.37
C TRP A 604 -16.04 1.13 -4.95
N PHE A 605 -17.18 0.46 -4.68
CA PHE A 605 -17.60 0.09 -3.32
C PHE A 605 -17.19 -1.37 -2.98
N PRO A 606 -16.85 -1.70 -1.74
CA PRO A 606 -16.78 -0.85 -0.55
C PRO A 606 -15.41 -0.20 -0.31
N ILE A 607 -14.46 -0.24 -1.25
CA ILE A 607 -13.14 0.38 -1.04
C ILE A 607 -13.28 1.89 -0.76
N TYR A 608 -14.13 2.60 -1.54
CA TYR A 608 -14.46 4.01 -1.30
C TYR A 608 -15.87 4.16 -0.72
N ASP A 609 -16.04 5.20 0.11
CA ASP A 609 -17.32 5.53 0.71
C ASP A 609 -18.34 5.95 -0.35
N ARG A 610 -19.61 5.60 -0.10
CA ARG A 610 -20.70 5.89 -1.03
C ARG A 610 -20.98 7.38 -1.10
N ASN A 611 -20.99 7.93 -2.31
CA ASN A 611 -21.49 9.28 -2.51
C ASN A 611 -23.04 9.27 -2.44
N PRO A 612 -23.66 10.13 -1.61
CA PRO A 612 -25.12 10.22 -1.51
C PRO A 612 -25.80 10.81 -2.76
N GLN A 613 -25.05 11.28 -3.75
CA GLN A 613 -25.50 12.03 -4.95
C GLN A 613 -26.23 13.35 -4.60
N THR A 614 -26.25 13.69 -3.34
CA THR A 614 -26.78 14.94 -2.79
C THR A 614 -25.63 15.62 -2.02
N TYR A 615 -25.38 16.87 -2.29
CA TYR A 615 -24.36 17.61 -1.53
C TYR A 615 -24.81 17.75 -0.08
N VAL A 616 -23.95 17.27 0.82
CA VAL A 616 -24.00 17.48 2.26
C VAL A 616 -22.68 18.11 2.69
N GLU A 617 -22.67 18.99 3.67
CA GLU A 617 -21.48 19.73 4.06
C GLU A 617 -20.31 18.79 4.43
N ASN A 618 -20.57 17.82 5.29
CA ASN A 618 -19.62 16.77 5.62
C ASN A 618 -20.21 15.40 5.27
N ILE A 619 -19.62 14.76 4.29
CA ILE A 619 -20.10 13.51 3.70
C ILE A 619 -20.09 12.34 4.69
N PHE A 620 -19.21 12.34 5.66
CA PHE A 620 -19.11 11.26 6.66
C PHE A 620 -20.36 11.14 7.52
N PHE A 621 -21.12 12.23 7.65
CA PHE A 621 -22.35 12.32 8.44
C PHE A 621 -23.62 12.34 7.57
N ALA A 622 -23.53 11.90 6.32
CA ALA A 622 -24.68 11.76 5.43
C ALA A 622 -25.74 10.84 6.05
N LYS A 623 -26.99 11.28 6.02
CA LYS A 623 -28.14 10.54 6.58
C LYS A 623 -28.79 9.67 5.52
N PRO A 624 -29.55 8.62 5.88
CA PRO A 624 -30.22 7.77 4.90
C PRO A 624 -31.09 8.53 3.88
N ALA A 625 -31.69 9.65 4.27
CA ALA A 625 -32.50 10.47 3.39
C ALA A 625 -31.72 11.28 2.33
N ASP A 626 -30.40 11.43 2.52
CA ASP A 626 -29.53 12.15 1.59
C ASP A 626 -29.14 11.29 0.38
N TYR A 627 -29.16 9.95 0.54
CA TYR A 627 -28.81 9.01 -0.51
C TYR A 627 -29.92 8.89 -1.55
N LYS A 628 -29.69 9.46 -2.75
CA LYS A 628 -30.63 9.52 -3.85
C LYS A 628 -30.00 9.01 -5.13
N LYS A 629 -30.82 8.43 -6.00
CA LYS A 629 -30.37 8.10 -7.36
C LYS A 629 -30.15 9.37 -8.17
N ALA A 630 -29.11 9.38 -8.97
CA ALA A 630 -28.85 10.44 -9.94
C ALA A 630 -28.62 9.85 -11.34
N THR A 631 -29.09 10.53 -12.36
CA THR A 631 -28.74 10.21 -13.75
C THR A 631 -27.52 11.00 -14.14
N ILE A 632 -26.49 10.28 -14.58
CA ILE A 632 -25.23 10.84 -15.08
C ILE A 632 -25.26 10.82 -16.60
N LYS A 633 -24.82 11.89 -17.23
CA LYS A 633 -24.57 11.98 -18.67
C LYS A 633 -23.10 12.26 -18.91
N ILE A 634 -22.46 11.44 -19.74
CA ILE A 634 -21.07 11.63 -20.19
C ILE A 634 -21.15 12.09 -21.65
N PHE A 635 -20.61 13.28 -21.93
CA PHE A 635 -20.71 13.93 -23.24
C PHE A 635 -19.52 13.56 -24.12
N GLU A 636 -19.82 13.02 -25.29
CA GLU A 636 -18.86 12.45 -26.23
C GLU A 636 -18.56 13.39 -27.39
N SER A 637 -19.44 14.36 -27.67
CA SER A 637 -19.30 15.30 -28.77
C SER A 637 -19.63 16.74 -28.36
N GLY A 638 -19.53 17.67 -29.28
CA GLY A 638 -19.73 19.11 -29.05
C GLY A 638 -18.41 19.87 -28.86
N PRO A 639 -18.45 21.11 -28.36
CA PRO A 639 -17.25 21.97 -28.30
C PRO A 639 -16.15 21.47 -27.34
N ASN A 640 -16.53 20.68 -26.35
CA ASN A 640 -15.60 20.09 -25.36
C ASN A 640 -16.03 18.63 -25.12
N PRO A 641 -15.53 17.68 -25.92
CA PRO A 641 -15.82 16.25 -25.71
C PRO A 641 -15.01 15.67 -24.57
N SER A 642 -15.49 14.54 -23.98
CA SER A 642 -14.74 13.77 -23.01
C SER A 642 -13.59 12.99 -23.67
N PHE A 643 -12.45 12.91 -22.99
CA PHE A 643 -11.28 12.15 -23.43
C PHE A 643 -10.42 11.70 -22.26
N VAL A 644 -9.54 10.74 -22.50
CA VAL A 644 -8.38 10.45 -21.65
C VAL A 644 -7.13 10.93 -22.40
N ASP A 645 -6.32 11.77 -21.77
CA ASP A 645 -5.04 12.23 -22.30
C ASP A 645 -3.97 11.20 -21.94
N LEU A 646 -3.38 10.58 -22.95
CA LEU A 646 -2.38 9.52 -22.81
C LEU A 646 -0.96 10.07 -23.04
N PRO A 647 0.01 9.80 -22.13
CA PRO A 647 1.41 10.12 -22.32
C PRO A 647 2.08 9.09 -23.27
N VAL A 648 1.82 9.21 -24.56
CA VAL A 648 2.29 8.26 -25.59
C VAL A 648 3.75 8.51 -25.91
N VAL A 649 4.55 7.44 -25.87
CA VAL A 649 5.96 7.47 -26.28
C VAL A 649 6.04 7.45 -27.80
N SER A 650 6.74 8.45 -28.39
CA SER A 650 7.03 8.45 -29.81
C SER A 650 7.90 7.24 -30.17
N ALA A 651 7.58 6.57 -31.29
CA ALA A 651 8.41 5.47 -31.77
C ALA A 651 9.89 5.92 -31.86
N GLU A 652 10.81 5.08 -31.37
CA GLU A 652 12.24 5.29 -31.65
C GLU A 652 12.45 5.44 -33.15
N ALA A 653 13.11 6.54 -33.56
CA ALA A 653 13.60 6.61 -34.93
C ALA A 653 14.47 5.36 -35.15
N PRO A 654 14.25 4.59 -36.23
CA PRO A 654 15.04 3.41 -36.49
C PRO A 654 16.52 3.80 -36.49
N HIS A 655 17.32 3.21 -35.60
CA HIS A 655 18.76 3.40 -35.60
C HIS A 655 19.28 2.95 -36.95
N PRO A 656 19.98 3.80 -37.73
CA PRO A 656 20.64 3.34 -38.92
C PRO A 656 21.80 2.43 -38.52
N GLY A 657 21.60 1.13 -38.61
CA GLY A 657 22.64 0.13 -38.64
C GLY A 657 23.10 -0.43 -37.28
N ARG A 658 22.58 -1.58 -36.92
CA ARG A 658 23.35 -2.69 -36.35
C ARG A 658 23.17 -3.91 -37.22
#